data_81f67f507b5f03a4b6bfce9fa6af93f4
#
_entry.id   81f67f507b5f03a4b6bfce9fa6af93f4
#
_cell.length_a   1.000
_cell.length_b   1.000
_cell.length_c   1.000
_cell.angle_alpha   90.00
_cell.angle_beta   90.00
_cell.angle_gamma   90.00
#
_symmetry.space_group_name_H-M   'P 1'
#
loop_
_entity.id
_entity.type
_entity.pdbx_description
1 polymer ?
#
loop_
_entity_poly.entity_id
_entity_poly.type
_entity_poly.pdbx_seq_one_letter_code
_entity_poly.pdbx_strand_id
1 'polypeptide(L)'
;MGSVAAPVAKARPLLPVNWQEGKLLSAAQCETLVYACEAFARDLPGQFRPSQQGTTVELAEDGHSYRQGFFLGDGTGAGKGRQIAGVMMDRWLSGERRHIWITKNEALLEDARRDWEALGGLTLDIQPLSRWKLGTPVTMPEGILFVTYPTLRSGRAEDTRLEQILDWATEEFEGVIAFDEAHAMANALGSSSTRGKVKGSEQGMAGLRLQNHLPRARVLYASATGASDIANLGYTARLGLWGPETAFPTHEAFMTEIRAGGVAAMELVARDLKAQGLYLARALSFAGVEYEILEHQLTEAQVRIYDAYAEAWAIIHRNLDQALEATRVVDEDSGDTLNRNAKAAALSIFEGTKQRFFAQLLLSMKLPSLIPAMEASLGEDNSVVVQLVSTAEAMLDRRLADLSDEEREALDIDLSPREYVIDYLAKSFPVRLMQVFTDEEGNLRSEAMSDEHGNPVLCSRAIAARDALIEQLCALPPIATALDALIEHFGTNAVAEVTGRTRRLVLGRDGQQRLERRSASANVAEAQCFMDGAKRILVFSDAGGTGRSYHADLDAQNQQRRVHFLLEPGWRADNAIQGLGRTNRTNQASAPLFRPVTTDVKGERRFISTIARRLDALGALTRGQRQTGGQNLFDPADNLESDYAKDALSRWFHLLYDGKLEAARFGDFVERTGLKLENPDGGLSDNLPTIQRWLNRILALPIALQNSIFEEYLGLVEARIEAAREAGTLDLGLETVRVDSFSVLSDDVLRTDPVSGAETRLVSLEVKRQLRPLRFKRLVRMHEIGSPQAIPLRNARSGKVALSVPARRLIADDGAVIERRRLLRPLKSANWTLDALGESLWEEVGVTEFSQLWTQEESAAAASPVTERVHLATGLLLSVWKRLPGDHVRVTRLAAEDGSSIIGREVLDIDLAKITETFGLKGVSGPAPAELGKLVLASGTPQPLASHDALTIKRSLVGGEQRLELTGYAPERLDWYQTKACFTEILRYRTRLFVPVSKASSILPAIAA
;
A
#
# COMPACT_ATOMS: atom_id res chain seq x y z
N MET A 1 -4.28 7.69 -16.83
CA MET A 1 -5.29 8.76 -16.99
C MET A 1 -5.53 9.18 -18.46
N GLY A 2 -5.16 8.38 -19.42
CA GLY A 2 -5.35 8.71 -20.85
C GLY A 2 -6.81 8.74 -21.33
N SER A 3 -7.75 8.16 -20.58
CA SER A 3 -9.16 8.03 -20.97
C SER A 3 -10.07 9.19 -20.54
N VAL A 4 -9.56 10.14 -19.75
CA VAL A 4 -10.33 11.33 -19.35
C VAL A 4 -9.53 12.57 -19.70
N ALA A 5 -10.09 13.39 -20.58
CA ALA A 5 -9.49 14.68 -20.89
C ALA A 5 -9.65 15.63 -19.70
N ALA A 6 -8.62 16.42 -19.40
CA ALA A 6 -8.78 17.56 -18.54
C ALA A 6 -9.62 18.64 -19.27
N PRO A 7 -10.37 19.47 -18.55
CA PRO A 7 -11.13 20.55 -19.18
C PRO A 7 -10.20 21.55 -19.87
N VAL A 8 -10.70 22.25 -20.86
CA VAL A 8 -9.94 23.32 -21.49
C VAL A 8 -9.82 24.48 -20.49
N ALA A 9 -8.63 24.71 -19.98
CA ALA A 9 -8.38 25.79 -19.04
C ALA A 9 -8.44 27.15 -19.72
N LYS A 10 -9.06 28.11 -19.05
CA LYS A 10 -9.20 29.49 -19.50
C LYS A 10 -8.23 30.43 -18.80
N ALA A 11 -7.76 30.05 -17.63
CA ALA A 11 -6.83 30.85 -16.85
C ALA A 11 -5.49 31.04 -17.59
N ARG A 12 -4.92 32.22 -17.47
CA ARG A 12 -3.59 32.56 -18.01
C ARG A 12 -2.74 33.08 -16.87
N PRO A 13 -1.78 32.27 -16.38
CA PRO A 13 -0.82 32.75 -15.39
C PRO A 13 -0.02 33.95 -15.89
N LEU A 14 0.32 34.87 -14.99
CA LEU A 14 1.15 36.06 -15.26
C LEU A 14 2.63 35.72 -15.34
N LEU A 15 2.96 34.71 -16.12
CA LEU A 15 4.36 34.30 -16.29
C LEU A 15 5.01 35.10 -17.40
N PRO A 16 6.26 35.56 -17.19
CA PRO A 16 7.03 36.16 -18.26
C PRO A 16 7.18 35.20 -19.45
N VAL A 17 6.98 35.69 -20.67
CA VAL A 17 7.05 34.88 -21.90
C VAL A 17 8.39 34.14 -22.02
N ASN A 18 9.48 34.73 -21.55
CA ASN A 18 10.81 34.14 -21.57
C ASN A 18 10.99 32.90 -20.65
N TRP A 19 10.07 32.62 -19.74
CA TRP A 19 10.18 31.43 -18.89
C TRP A 19 10.00 30.11 -19.65
N GLN A 20 9.11 30.09 -20.63
CA GLN A 20 8.96 28.93 -21.53
C GLN A 20 10.12 28.83 -22.50
N GLU A 21 10.53 29.94 -23.11
CA GLU A 21 11.66 30.01 -24.02
C GLU A 21 13.01 29.79 -23.32
N GLY A 22 13.15 30.28 -22.09
CA GLY A 22 14.35 30.13 -21.24
C GLY A 22 14.47 28.78 -20.51
N LYS A 23 13.55 27.85 -20.74
CA LYS A 23 13.52 26.51 -20.10
C LYS A 23 13.49 26.53 -18.56
N LEU A 24 13.00 27.61 -17.95
CA LEU A 24 12.89 27.72 -16.48
C LEU A 24 11.80 26.81 -15.92
N LEU A 25 10.70 26.62 -16.71
CA LEU A 25 9.64 25.67 -16.46
C LEU A 25 9.42 24.80 -17.69
N SER A 26 9.25 23.50 -17.49
CA SER A 26 8.82 22.60 -18.56
C SER A 26 7.34 22.83 -18.93
N ALA A 27 6.92 22.40 -20.12
CA ALA A 27 5.52 22.47 -20.54
C ALA A 27 4.57 21.82 -19.51
N ALA A 28 4.97 20.67 -18.93
CA ALA A 28 4.22 20.00 -17.90
C ALA A 28 4.11 20.82 -16.60
N GLN A 29 5.17 21.53 -16.22
CA GLN A 29 5.14 22.42 -15.06
C GLN A 29 4.26 23.65 -15.32
N CYS A 30 4.32 24.22 -16.51
CA CYS A 30 3.41 25.31 -16.93
C CYS A 30 1.93 24.87 -16.90
N GLU A 31 1.64 23.65 -17.37
CA GLU A 31 0.29 23.08 -17.28
C GLU A 31 -0.25 23.07 -15.86
N THR A 32 0.57 22.72 -14.86
CA THR A 32 0.19 22.76 -13.44
C THR A 32 -0.23 24.16 -13.01
N LEU A 33 0.54 25.19 -13.40
CA LEU A 33 0.21 26.57 -13.04
C LEU A 33 -1.13 27.00 -13.63
N VAL A 34 -1.38 26.63 -14.89
CA VAL A 34 -2.64 26.94 -15.58
C VAL A 34 -3.84 26.33 -14.84
N TYR A 35 -3.79 25.03 -14.52
CA TYR A 35 -4.90 24.37 -13.81
C TYR A 35 -5.04 24.80 -12.35
N ALA A 36 -3.94 25.09 -11.67
CA ALA A 36 -4.00 25.65 -10.31
C ALA A 36 -4.69 27.02 -10.32
N CYS A 37 -4.33 27.90 -11.26
CA CYS A 37 -4.99 29.21 -11.41
C CYS A 37 -6.47 29.07 -11.75
N GLU A 38 -6.84 28.13 -12.61
CA GLU A 38 -8.23 27.84 -12.97
C GLU A 38 -9.03 27.36 -11.75
N ALA A 39 -8.46 26.46 -10.92
CA ALA A 39 -9.09 26.00 -9.70
C ALA A 39 -9.28 27.13 -8.69
N PHE A 40 -8.28 27.97 -8.51
CA PHE A 40 -8.32 29.11 -7.58
C PHE A 40 -9.27 30.24 -8.00
N ALA A 41 -9.71 30.25 -9.23
CA ALA A 41 -10.72 31.19 -9.70
C ALA A 41 -12.17 30.79 -9.30
N ARG A 42 -12.34 29.60 -8.73
CA ARG A 42 -13.64 29.06 -8.32
C ARG A 42 -13.78 29.00 -6.81
N ASP A 43 -15.02 29.05 -6.34
CA ASP A 43 -15.36 28.81 -4.93
C ASP A 43 -16.09 27.48 -4.79
N LEU A 44 -16.02 26.89 -3.60
CA LEU A 44 -16.84 25.74 -3.23
C LEU A 44 -18.30 26.14 -3.14
N PRO A 45 -19.26 25.29 -3.56
CA PRO A 45 -20.68 25.57 -3.45
C PRO A 45 -21.10 25.77 -1.98
N GLY A 46 -21.74 26.89 -1.67
CA GLY A 46 -22.24 27.23 -0.33
C GLY A 46 -21.35 28.22 0.42
N GLN A 47 -21.86 28.63 1.58
CA GLN A 47 -21.13 29.45 2.55
C GLN A 47 -20.89 28.63 3.81
N PHE A 48 -19.73 28.82 4.43
CA PHE A 48 -19.28 27.97 5.53
C PHE A 48 -18.62 28.81 6.63
N ARG A 49 -18.63 28.27 7.84
CA ARG A 49 -17.78 28.73 8.93
C ARG A 49 -17.03 27.55 9.57
N PRO A 50 -15.86 27.79 10.17
CA PRO A 50 -15.17 26.76 10.92
C PRO A 50 -16.03 26.22 12.07
N SER A 51 -16.02 24.90 12.29
CA SER A 51 -16.57 24.28 13.48
C SER A 51 -15.84 24.78 14.74
N GLN A 52 -16.41 24.57 15.93
CA GLN A 52 -15.79 24.97 17.19
C GLN A 52 -14.34 24.48 17.37
N GLN A 53 -14.02 23.31 16.82
CA GLN A 53 -12.65 22.76 16.85
C GLN A 53 -11.77 23.25 15.68
N GLY A 54 -12.34 23.93 14.69
CA GLY A 54 -11.67 24.42 13.49
C GLY A 54 -11.23 23.34 12.51
N THR A 55 -11.48 22.06 12.79
CA THR A 55 -11.03 20.94 11.92
C THR A 55 -11.98 20.60 10.78
N THR A 56 -13.24 21.05 10.88
CA THR A 56 -14.25 20.91 9.83
C THR A 56 -14.90 22.28 9.57
N VAL A 57 -15.63 22.38 8.46
CA VAL A 57 -16.46 23.53 8.14
C VAL A 57 -17.93 23.13 8.13
N GLU A 58 -18.81 24.02 8.57
CA GLU A 58 -20.24 23.83 8.66
C GLU A 58 -20.94 24.85 7.76
N LEU A 59 -22.01 24.42 7.09
CA LEU A 59 -22.85 25.32 6.31
C LEU A 59 -23.47 26.40 7.20
N ALA A 60 -23.33 27.64 6.80
CA ALA A 60 -23.85 28.77 7.53
C ALA A 60 -24.25 29.91 6.56
N GLU A 61 -25.43 30.46 6.72
CA GLU A 61 -25.91 31.58 5.86
C GLU A 61 -25.07 32.85 6.05
N ASP A 62 -24.50 33.04 7.24
CA ASP A 62 -23.59 34.12 7.61
C ASP A 62 -22.09 33.72 7.47
N GLY A 63 -21.80 32.63 6.76
CA GLY A 63 -20.46 32.13 6.56
C GLY A 63 -19.69 32.82 5.45
N HIS A 64 -18.51 32.30 5.15
CA HIS A 64 -17.65 32.76 4.07
C HIS A 64 -17.66 31.80 2.87
N SER A 65 -17.46 32.32 1.66
CA SER A 65 -17.18 31.51 0.48
C SER A 65 -15.75 31.01 0.56
N TYR A 66 -15.57 29.71 0.41
CA TYR A 66 -14.26 29.05 0.45
C TYR A 66 -13.72 28.86 -0.96
N ARG A 67 -12.53 29.37 -1.20
CA ARG A 67 -11.86 29.19 -2.49
C ARG A 67 -11.52 27.73 -2.75
N GLN A 68 -11.75 27.25 -3.96
CA GLN A 68 -11.41 25.88 -4.37
C GLN A 68 -9.90 25.68 -4.38
N GLY A 69 -9.45 24.50 -3.96
CA GLY A 69 -8.04 24.10 -3.93
C GLY A 69 -7.62 23.31 -5.16
N PHE A 70 -6.34 22.99 -5.24
CA PHE A 70 -5.75 22.21 -6.31
C PHE A 70 -4.81 21.15 -5.74
N PHE A 71 -4.76 19.96 -6.34
CA PHE A 71 -3.89 18.87 -5.92
C PHE A 71 -2.85 18.54 -7.01
N LEU A 72 -1.58 18.71 -6.66
CA LEU A 72 -0.44 18.31 -7.47
C LEU A 72 0.07 16.94 -7.03
N GLY A 73 -0.28 15.90 -7.78
CA GLY A 73 0.06 14.49 -7.52
C GLY A 73 1.27 13.98 -8.31
N ASP A 74 2.09 14.86 -8.85
CA ASP A 74 3.25 14.49 -9.65
C ASP A 74 4.21 13.58 -8.87
N GLY A 75 4.74 12.60 -9.56
CA GLY A 75 5.71 11.65 -8.98
C GLY A 75 6.99 12.32 -8.49
N THR A 76 7.77 11.60 -7.71
CA THR A 76 9.08 12.05 -7.25
C THR A 76 9.96 12.38 -8.47
N GLY A 77 10.69 13.49 -8.42
CA GLY A 77 11.58 13.92 -9.52
C GLY A 77 10.95 14.78 -10.59
N ALA A 78 9.62 15.00 -10.59
CA ALA A 78 8.93 15.88 -11.56
C ALA A 78 9.10 17.38 -11.26
N GLY A 79 9.87 17.75 -10.24
CA GLY A 79 10.11 19.16 -9.89
C GLY A 79 8.92 19.84 -9.22
N LYS A 80 8.27 19.18 -8.26
CA LYS A 80 7.14 19.75 -7.49
C LYS A 80 7.49 21.06 -6.81
N GLY A 81 8.66 21.16 -6.18
CA GLY A 81 9.13 22.40 -5.56
C GLY A 81 9.13 23.57 -6.53
N ARG A 82 9.64 23.36 -7.76
CA ARG A 82 9.62 24.37 -8.83
C ARG A 82 8.21 24.76 -9.26
N GLN A 83 7.26 23.82 -9.25
CA GLN A 83 5.85 24.08 -9.56
C GLN A 83 5.17 24.88 -8.45
N ILE A 84 5.44 24.53 -7.17
CA ILE A 84 4.96 25.32 -6.02
C ILE A 84 5.48 26.76 -6.09
N ALA A 85 6.79 26.93 -6.28
CA ALA A 85 7.42 28.24 -6.46
C ALA A 85 6.81 29.01 -7.63
N GLY A 86 6.52 28.35 -8.74
CA GLY A 86 5.86 28.93 -9.92
C GLY A 86 4.45 29.43 -9.62
N VAL A 87 3.65 28.67 -8.90
CA VAL A 87 2.28 29.08 -8.49
C VAL A 87 2.35 30.28 -7.54
N MET A 88 3.29 30.30 -6.59
CA MET A 88 3.49 31.45 -5.70
C MET A 88 3.99 32.68 -6.46
N MET A 89 4.90 32.49 -7.43
CA MET A 89 5.43 33.60 -8.25
C MET A 89 4.35 34.23 -9.13
N ASP A 90 3.45 33.44 -9.70
CA ASP A 90 2.30 33.96 -10.43
C ASP A 90 1.45 34.90 -9.55
N ARG A 91 1.20 34.50 -8.32
CA ARG A 91 0.44 35.34 -7.36
C ARG A 91 1.26 36.53 -6.87
N TRP A 92 2.56 36.34 -6.68
CA TRP A 92 3.48 37.43 -6.34
C TRP A 92 3.47 38.54 -7.40
N LEU A 93 3.51 38.18 -8.67
CA LEU A 93 3.38 39.10 -9.80
C LEU A 93 2.00 39.75 -9.91
N SER A 94 0.96 39.08 -9.37
CA SER A 94 -0.40 39.61 -9.27
C SER A 94 -0.57 40.62 -8.10
N GLY A 95 0.47 40.84 -7.27
CA GLY A 95 0.43 41.75 -6.12
C GLY A 95 0.18 41.05 -4.76
N GLU A 96 -0.07 39.76 -4.75
CA GLU A 96 -0.28 38.97 -3.53
C GLU A 96 1.06 38.48 -3.02
N ARG A 97 1.66 39.21 -2.07
CA ARG A 97 3.03 39.01 -1.68
C ARG A 97 3.25 38.31 -0.33
N ARG A 98 2.22 37.70 0.24
CA ARG A 98 2.31 36.86 1.44
C ARG A 98 1.87 35.45 1.10
N HIS A 99 2.76 34.44 1.31
CA HIS A 99 2.47 33.04 1.06
C HIS A 99 2.97 32.18 2.22
N ILE A 100 2.47 30.97 2.35
CA ILE A 100 2.84 29.99 3.37
C ILE A 100 3.27 28.70 2.66
N TRP A 101 4.51 28.25 2.92
CA TRP A 101 5.05 26.98 2.41
C TRP A 101 5.28 26.01 3.55
N ILE A 102 4.48 24.95 3.61
CA ILE A 102 4.52 23.96 4.69
C ILE A 102 5.13 22.67 4.14
N THR A 103 6.10 22.11 4.86
CA THR A 103 6.77 20.88 4.45
C THR A 103 7.17 20.01 5.64
N LYS A 104 7.82 18.87 5.37
CA LYS A 104 8.11 17.84 6.36
C LYS A 104 9.23 18.19 7.33
N ASN A 105 10.29 18.84 6.86
CA ASN A 105 11.46 19.21 7.68
C ASN A 105 12.15 20.49 7.18
N GLU A 106 12.97 21.08 8.03
CA GLU A 106 13.64 22.36 7.77
C GLU A 106 14.78 22.25 6.74
N ALA A 107 15.32 21.05 6.50
CA ALA A 107 16.37 20.87 5.49
C ALA A 107 15.88 21.15 4.05
N LEU A 108 14.56 21.11 3.81
CA LEU A 108 13.95 21.45 2.51
C LEU A 108 13.85 22.97 2.26
N LEU A 109 14.24 23.82 3.22
CA LEU A 109 14.27 25.27 3.05
C LEU A 109 15.22 25.70 1.92
N GLU A 110 16.39 25.08 1.84
CA GLU A 110 17.38 25.41 0.81
C GLU A 110 16.89 24.96 -0.59
N ASP A 111 16.14 23.84 -0.67
CA ASP A 111 15.52 23.42 -1.92
C ASP A 111 14.43 24.40 -2.35
N ALA A 112 13.58 24.86 -1.42
CA ALA A 112 12.56 25.87 -1.68
C ALA A 112 13.17 27.20 -2.15
N ARG A 113 14.24 27.65 -1.51
CA ARG A 113 14.98 28.85 -1.91
C ARG A 113 15.57 28.73 -3.30
N ARG A 114 16.26 27.63 -3.59
CA ARG A 114 16.82 27.34 -4.92
C ARG A 114 15.75 27.36 -6.01
N ASP A 115 14.58 26.75 -5.75
CA ASP A 115 13.48 26.70 -6.70
C ASP A 115 12.83 28.08 -6.90
N TRP A 116 12.75 28.90 -5.85
CA TRP A 116 12.27 30.29 -5.91
C TRP A 116 13.24 31.22 -6.66
N GLU A 117 14.53 31.18 -6.33
CA GLU A 117 15.58 31.96 -6.98
C GLU A 117 15.70 31.64 -8.47
N ALA A 118 15.57 30.36 -8.83
CA ALA A 118 15.59 29.96 -10.24
C ALA A 118 14.46 30.56 -11.08
N LEU A 119 13.39 31.06 -10.44
CA LEU A 119 12.28 31.79 -11.06
C LEU A 119 12.43 33.31 -10.92
N GLY A 120 13.56 33.81 -10.42
CA GLY A 120 13.84 35.23 -10.28
C GLY A 120 13.48 35.85 -8.93
N GLY A 121 13.09 35.05 -7.94
CA GLY A 121 12.88 35.50 -6.57
C GLY A 121 14.21 35.68 -5.82
N LEU A 122 14.14 36.22 -4.61
CA LEU A 122 15.32 36.45 -3.75
C LEU A 122 15.32 35.42 -2.61
N THR A 123 16.48 34.96 -2.19
CA THR A 123 16.64 34.06 -1.00
C THR A 123 15.97 34.63 0.24
N LEU A 124 16.01 35.97 0.39
CA LEU A 124 15.42 36.66 1.53
C LEU A 124 13.89 36.65 1.58
N ASP A 125 13.23 36.39 0.45
CA ASP A 125 11.77 36.31 0.37
C ASP A 125 11.22 35.13 1.16
N ILE A 126 12.03 34.05 1.32
CA ILE A 126 11.62 32.85 2.06
C ILE A 126 12.27 32.83 3.44
N GLN A 127 11.48 32.95 4.48
CA GLN A 127 11.94 32.96 5.87
C GLN A 127 11.29 31.84 6.70
N PRO A 128 12.07 31.08 7.47
CA PRO A 128 11.53 30.03 8.34
C PRO A 128 10.82 30.64 9.53
N LEU A 129 9.69 30.09 9.95
CA LEU A 129 8.94 30.52 11.14
C LEU A 129 9.76 30.40 12.43
N SER A 130 10.76 29.52 12.45
CA SER A 130 11.71 29.35 13.57
C SER A 130 12.53 30.62 13.88
N ARG A 131 12.59 31.57 12.94
CA ARG A 131 13.24 32.89 13.14
C ARG A 131 12.57 33.72 14.22
N TRP A 132 11.27 33.60 14.41
CA TRP A 132 10.51 34.31 15.42
C TRP A 132 10.19 33.38 16.60
N LYS A 133 10.36 33.92 17.82
CA LYS A 133 10.03 33.17 19.03
C LYS A 133 8.52 32.93 19.12
N LEU A 134 8.10 31.83 19.75
CA LEU A 134 6.70 31.56 20.03
C LEU A 134 6.11 32.72 20.86
N GLY A 135 4.88 33.15 20.55
CA GLY A 135 4.19 34.29 21.18
C GLY A 135 4.69 35.67 20.73
N THR A 136 5.64 35.74 19.76
CA THR A 136 6.06 37.04 19.19
C THR A 136 5.49 37.22 17.78
N PRO A 137 5.06 38.43 17.39
CA PRO A 137 4.55 38.69 16.05
C PRO A 137 5.60 38.39 14.95
N VAL A 138 5.13 37.85 13.82
CA VAL A 138 5.95 37.73 12.61
C VAL A 138 6.07 39.12 11.99
N THR A 139 7.27 39.68 11.99
CA THR A 139 7.55 41.05 11.53
C THR A 139 7.89 41.16 10.05
N MET A 140 7.57 40.14 9.26
CA MET A 140 7.77 40.12 7.81
C MET A 140 6.53 40.70 7.11
N PRO A 141 6.61 41.88 6.45
CA PRO A 141 5.44 42.52 5.82
C PRO A 141 4.99 41.79 4.54
N GLU A 142 5.92 41.26 3.79
CA GLU A 142 5.71 40.47 2.57
C GLU A 142 6.76 39.36 2.53
N GLY A 143 6.43 38.21 1.90
CA GLY A 143 7.34 37.08 1.77
C GLY A 143 6.62 35.74 1.84
N ILE A 144 7.43 34.68 1.83
CA ILE A 144 6.99 33.30 1.95
C ILE A 144 7.39 32.78 3.34
N LEU A 145 6.40 32.52 4.17
CA LEU A 145 6.62 31.96 5.50
C LEU A 145 6.81 30.45 5.36
N PHE A 146 8.02 29.98 5.61
CA PHE A 146 8.37 28.56 5.55
C PHE A 146 8.14 27.90 6.90
N VAL A 147 7.34 26.84 6.93
CA VAL A 147 6.87 26.17 8.14
C VAL A 147 7.06 24.66 7.99
N THR A 148 7.40 23.95 9.08
CA THR A 148 7.34 22.48 9.06
C THR A 148 6.08 21.97 9.74
N TYR A 149 5.54 20.79 9.35
CA TYR A 149 4.38 20.20 10.02
C TYR A 149 4.58 20.02 11.54
N PRO A 150 5.76 19.58 12.03
CA PRO A 150 6.04 19.55 13.45
C PRO A 150 5.97 20.93 14.10
N THR A 151 6.45 21.99 13.44
CA THR A 151 6.37 23.35 13.94
C THR A 151 4.92 23.84 13.96
N LEU A 152 4.15 23.62 12.91
CA LEU A 152 2.75 24.04 12.79
C LEU A 152 1.88 23.55 13.97
N ARG A 153 2.10 22.29 14.42
CA ARG A 153 1.35 21.70 15.56
C ARG A 153 1.86 22.12 16.94
N SER A 154 3.01 22.79 17.02
CA SER A 154 3.63 23.09 18.31
C SER A 154 3.01 24.32 18.97
N GLY A 155 2.97 24.32 20.30
CA GLY A 155 2.46 25.44 21.09
C GLY A 155 2.36 25.12 22.57
N ARG A 156 2.01 26.13 23.35
CA ARG A 156 1.64 26.03 24.75
C ARG A 156 0.15 26.37 24.90
N ALA A 157 -0.45 26.17 26.06
CA ALA A 157 -1.90 26.37 26.25
C ALA A 157 -2.40 27.78 25.85
N GLU A 158 -1.56 28.80 25.96
CA GLU A 158 -1.92 30.21 25.71
C GLU A 158 -1.33 30.76 24.39
N ASP A 159 -0.32 30.07 23.79
CA ASP A 159 0.34 30.51 22.55
C ASP A 159 0.60 29.32 21.64
N THR A 160 0.10 29.37 20.43
CA THR A 160 0.37 28.34 19.41
C THR A 160 1.08 28.92 18.19
N ARG A 161 1.84 28.11 17.48
CA ARG A 161 2.43 28.50 16.20
C ARG A 161 1.36 28.74 15.14
N LEU A 162 0.24 28.03 15.24
CA LEU A 162 -0.90 28.24 14.36
C LEU A 162 -1.49 29.64 14.52
N GLU A 163 -1.73 30.10 15.74
CA GLU A 163 -2.22 31.48 16.00
C GLU A 163 -1.23 32.53 15.50
N GLN A 164 0.05 32.36 15.75
CA GLN A 164 1.09 33.25 15.23
C GLN A 164 1.09 33.37 13.70
N ILE A 165 0.77 32.27 12.99
CA ILE A 165 0.64 32.26 11.52
C ILE A 165 -0.65 32.98 11.11
N LEU A 166 -1.77 32.71 11.79
CA LEU A 166 -3.06 33.30 11.48
C LEU A 166 -3.04 34.83 11.72
N ASP A 167 -2.41 35.29 12.79
CA ASP A 167 -2.22 36.72 13.08
C ASP A 167 -1.39 37.40 11.96
N TRP A 168 -0.34 36.75 11.47
CA TRP A 168 0.45 37.27 10.34
C TRP A 168 -0.32 37.25 9.03
N ALA A 169 -1.07 36.18 8.76
CA ALA A 169 -1.85 36.02 7.55
C ALA A 169 -3.00 37.03 7.46
N THR A 170 -3.71 37.26 8.58
CA THR A 170 -4.97 38.01 8.69
C THR A 170 -6.16 37.30 7.99
N GLU A 171 -7.39 37.71 8.33
CA GLU A 171 -8.62 37.11 7.76
C GLU A 171 -8.76 37.35 6.24
N GLU A 172 -8.17 38.42 5.74
CA GLU A 172 -8.18 38.76 4.29
C GLU A 172 -7.10 38.08 3.47
N PHE A 173 -6.44 37.07 4.02
CA PHE A 173 -5.36 36.38 3.33
C PHE A 173 -5.81 35.70 2.05
N GLU A 174 -5.30 36.17 0.91
CA GLU A 174 -5.55 35.60 -0.41
C GLU A 174 -4.33 34.88 -1.01
N GLY A 175 -3.22 34.80 -0.29
CA GLY A 175 -2.00 34.16 -0.70
C GLY A 175 -2.14 32.64 -0.89
N VAL A 176 -1.05 32.03 -1.31
CA VAL A 176 -0.98 30.57 -1.50
C VAL A 176 -0.57 29.91 -0.18
N ILE A 177 -1.31 28.88 0.24
CA ILE A 177 -0.90 27.91 1.24
C ILE A 177 -0.49 26.64 0.47
N ALA A 178 0.79 26.36 0.37
CA ALA A 178 1.28 25.13 -0.21
C ALA A 178 1.57 24.11 0.88
N PHE A 179 0.82 23.00 0.89
CA PHE A 179 1.08 21.82 1.69
C PHE A 179 1.97 20.87 0.89
N ASP A 180 3.28 21.07 0.98
CA ASP A 180 4.27 20.20 0.35
C ASP A 180 4.43 18.92 1.18
N GLU A 181 4.55 17.77 0.50
CA GLU A 181 4.45 16.44 1.12
C GLU A 181 3.15 16.31 1.96
N ALA A 182 2.01 16.71 1.37
CA ALA A 182 0.71 16.81 2.02
C ALA A 182 0.25 15.51 2.71
N HIS A 183 0.79 14.34 2.32
CA HIS A 183 0.55 13.07 3.00
C HIS A 183 0.95 13.09 4.50
N ALA A 184 1.77 14.05 4.94
CA ALA A 184 2.06 14.27 6.36
C ALA A 184 0.81 14.62 7.17
N MET A 185 -0.25 15.12 6.54
CA MET A 185 -1.56 15.39 7.15
C MET A 185 -2.49 14.16 7.16
N ALA A 186 -2.01 12.99 6.78
CA ALA A 186 -2.82 11.77 6.78
C ALA A 186 -3.49 11.54 8.15
N ASN A 187 -4.70 10.95 8.13
CA ASN A 187 -5.53 10.72 9.31
C ASN A 187 -5.91 11.99 10.10
N ALA A 188 -5.97 13.15 9.44
CA ALA A 188 -6.29 14.43 10.09
C ALA A 188 -7.62 14.42 10.87
N LEU A 189 -8.65 13.75 10.38
CA LEU A 189 -9.98 13.68 11.02
C LEU A 189 -10.16 12.46 11.93
N GLY A 190 -9.12 11.61 12.04
CA GLY A 190 -9.22 10.38 12.83
C GLY A 190 -10.12 9.32 12.17
N SER A 191 -10.50 8.33 12.94
CA SER A 191 -11.46 7.30 12.49
C SER A 191 -12.36 6.88 13.63
N SER A 192 -13.64 6.64 13.34
CA SER A 192 -14.55 5.95 14.24
C SER A 192 -14.55 4.46 13.90
N SER A 193 -14.29 3.61 14.86
CA SER A 193 -14.42 2.17 14.75
C SER A 193 -15.33 1.65 15.84
N THR A 194 -15.77 0.41 15.75
CA THR A 194 -16.51 -0.29 16.82
C THR A 194 -15.76 -0.29 18.16
N ARG A 195 -14.48 0.08 18.16
CA ARG A 195 -13.57 0.16 19.34
C ARG A 195 -13.42 1.55 19.93
N GLY A 196 -14.14 2.57 19.41
CA GLY A 196 -14.06 3.94 19.85
C GLY A 196 -13.50 4.92 18.79
N LYS A 197 -13.50 6.21 19.12
CA LYS A 197 -12.95 7.26 18.26
C LYS A 197 -11.43 7.30 18.42
N VAL A 198 -10.70 7.11 17.33
CA VAL A 198 -9.26 7.39 17.25
C VAL A 198 -9.10 8.87 16.91
N LYS A 199 -8.43 9.63 17.78
CA LYS A 199 -8.15 11.06 17.56
C LYS A 199 -7.34 11.25 16.27
N GLY A 200 -7.63 12.31 15.54
CA GLY A 200 -6.87 12.69 14.36
C GLY A 200 -5.40 13.01 14.68
N SER A 201 -4.55 12.94 13.64
CA SER A 201 -3.14 13.32 13.80
C SER A 201 -3.03 14.83 14.10
N GLU A 202 -2.26 15.20 15.13
CA GLU A 202 -2.08 16.60 15.54
C GLU A 202 -1.59 17.49 14.39
N GLN A 203 -0.69 16.95 13.52
CA GLN A 203 -0.21 17.67 12.34
C GLN A 203 -1.33 17.90 11.33
N GLY A 204 -2.15 16.88 11.10
CA GLY A 204 -3.27 16.95 10.17
C GLY A 204 -4.35 17.92 10.68
N MET A 205 -4.67 17.86 11.96
CA MET A 205 -5.63 18.81 12.59
C MET A 205 -5.15 20.26 12.50
N ALA A 206 -3.84 20.50 12.73
CA ALA A 206 -3.27 21.86 12.61
C ALA A 206 -3.35 22.38 11.16
N GLY A 207 -3.08 21.53 10.17
CA GLY A 207 -3.23 21.87 8.75
C GLY A 207 -4.68 22.14 8.33
N LEU A 208 -5.64 21.35 8.86
CA LEU A 208 -7.07 21.61 8.66
C LEU A 208 -7.51 22.93 9.29
N ARG A 209 -7.10 23.20 10.52
CA ARG A 209 -7.40 24.49 11.19
C ARG A 209 -6.87 25.68 10.38
N LEU A 210 -5.62 25.61 9.92
CA LEU A 210 -5.02 26.67 9.11
C LEU A 210 -5.85 26.99 7.86
N GLN A 211 -6.16 25.98 7.05
CA GLN A 211 -6.93 26.21 5.82
C GLN A 211 -8.39 26.59 6.09
N ASN A 212 -8.99 26.14 7.20
CA ASN A 212 -10.38 26.44 7.53
C ASN A 212 -10.56 27.86 8.10
N HIS A 213 -9.55 28.45 8.73
CA HIS A 213 -9.58 29.84 9.22
C HIS A 213 -9.21 30.87 8.14
N LEU A 214 -8.71 30.43 6.97
CA LEU A 214 -8.33 31.30 5.85
C LEU A 214 -9.16 30.96 4.60
N PRO A 215 -10.45 31.34 4.57
CA PRO A 215 -11.39 30.92 3.52
C PRO A 215 -10.94 31.33 2.12
N ARG A 216 -10.32 32.50 1.96
CA ARG A 216 -9.89 33.04 0.67
C ARG A 216 -8.50 32.58 0.23
N ALA A 217 -7.76 31.87 1.08
CA ALA A 217 -6.46 31.29 0.75
C ALA A 217 -6.55 30.36 -0.46
N ARG A 218 -5.52 30.40 -1.32
CA ARG A 218 -5.32 29.44 -2.42
C ARG A 218 -4.58 28.22 -1.93
N VAL A 219 -5.29 27.13 -1.74
CA VAL A 219 -4.72 25.92 -1.13
C VAL A 219 -4.20 24.99 -2.22
N LEU A 220 -2.90 24.76 -2.19
CA LEU A 220 -2.19 23.84 -3.07
C LEU A 220 -1.70 22.64 -2.24
N TYR A 221 -2.26 21.46 -2.51
CA TYR A 221 -1.75 20.22 -1.97
C TYR A 221 -0.73 19.63 -2.93
N ALA A 222 0.45 19.25 -2.46
CA ALA A 222 1.50 18.63 -3.28
C ALA A 222 2.02 17.35 -2.60
N SER A 223 1.88 16.21 -3.27
CA SER A 223 2.39 14.94 -2.76
C SER A 223 2.53 13.90 -3.87
N ALA A 224 3.67 13.22 -3.93
CA ALA A 224 3.85 12.07 -4.83
C ALA A 224 3.09 10.82 -4.35
N THR A 225 2.77 10.73 -3.06
CA THR A 225 2.18 9.56 -2.39
C THR A 225 0.84 9.86 -1.74
N GLY A 226 0.32 11.07 -1.90
CA GLY A 226 -0.82 11.60 -1.16
C GLY A 226 -2.13 10.83 -1.30
N ALA A 227 -2.32 10.14 -2.39
CA ALA A 227 -3.55 9.38 -2.63
C ALA A 227 -3.33 7.85 -2.64
N SER A 228 -2.29 7.38 -1.97
CA SER A 228 -1.99 5.94 -1.83
C SER A 228 -2.97 5.20 -0.89
N ASP A 229 -3.64 5.94 -0.02
CA ASP A 229 -4.71 5.45 0.86
C ASP A 229 -5.80 6.51 0.90
N ILE A 230 -7.06 6.07 0.91
CA ILE A 230 -8.21 6.97 0.95
C ILE A 230 -8.26 7.80 2.23
N ALA A 231 -7.76 7.25 3.34
CA ALA A 231 -7.61 8.00 4.60
C ALA A 231 -6.75 9.27 4.43
N ASN A 232 -5.93 9.31 3.38
CA ASN A 232 -5.09 10.46 3.04
C ASN A 232 -5.85 11.58 2.31
N LEU A 233 -7.06 11.35 1.82
CA LEU A 233 -7.89 12.40 1.21
C LEU A 233 -8.69 13.20 2.23
N GLY A 234 -8.73 12.78 3.50
CA GLY A 234 -9.49 13.45 4.57
C GLY A 234 -9.08 14.89 4.84
N TYR A 235 -7.86 15.30 4.50
CA TYR A 235 -7.40 16.69 4.66
C TYR A 235 -7.69 17.58 3.45
N THR A 236 -8.17 17.04 2.34
CA THR A 236 -8.36 17.78 1.09
C THR A 236 -9.73 18.48 1.00
N ALA A 237 -10.18 19.12 2.07
CA ALA A 237 -11.48 19.77 2.17
C ALA A 237 -11.75 20.79 1.04
N ARG A 238 -10.68 21.41 0.48
CA ARG A 238 -10.80 22.42 -0.57
C ARG A 238 -10.99 21.85 -1.97
N LEU A 239 -10.96 20.50 -2.16
CA LEU A 239 -11.23 19.90 -3.48
C LEU A 239 -12.73 19.73 -3.77
N GLY A 240 -13.62 19.90 -2.79
CA GLY A 240 -15.06 19.74 -2.98
C GLY A 240 -15.49 18.29 -3.23
N LEU A 241 -14.85 17.31 -2.57
CA LEU A 241 -15.18 15.89 -2.67
C LEU A 241 -16.46 15.52 -1.91
N TRP A 242 -16.85 16.33 -0.95
CA TRP A 242 -18.09 16.21 -0.15
C TRP A 242 -18.67 17.61 0.13
N GLY A 243 -19.90 17.65 0.56
CA GLY A 243 -20.63 18.89 0.83
C GLY A 243 -21.75 19.15 -0.17
N PRO A 244 -22.25 20.38 -0.25
CA PRO A 244 -23.33 20.76 -1.16
C PRO A 244 -23.03 20.40 -2.63
N GLU A 245 -24.06 20.04 -3.36
CA GLU A 245 -24.00 19.67 -4.79
C GLU A 245 -23.13 18.44 -5.13
N THR A 246 -22.61 17.73 -4.12
CA THR A 246 -21.90 16.47 -4.31
C THR A 246 -22.79 15.27 -4.01
N ALA A 247 -22.37 14.07 -4.38
CA ALA A 247 -23.05 12.82 -3.99
C ALA A 247 -22.87 12.48 -2.50
N PHE A 248 -21.95 13.12 -1.82
CA PHE A 248 -21.55 12.82 -0.44
C PHE A 248 -21.79 14.04 0.46
N PRO A 249 -22.83 14.05 1.28
CA PRO A 249 -23.16 15.21 2.11
C PRO A 249 -22.10 15.52 3.16
N THR A 250 -21.35 14.51 3.63
CA THR A 250 -20.32 14.64 4.66
C THR A 250 -19.05 13.88 4.29
N HIS A 251 -17.95 14.27 4.94
CA HIS A 251 -16.67 13.56 4.86
C HIS A 251 -16.81 12.06 5.22
N GLU A 252 -17.56 11.75 6.28
CA GLU A 252 -17.76 10.37 6.72
C GLU A 252 -18.49 9.52 5.67
N ALA A 253 -19.52 10.09 5.02
CA ALA A 253 -20.23 9.44 3.94
C ALA A 253 -19.30 9.16 2.76
N PHE A 254 -18.47 10.12 2.37
CA PHE A 254 -17.45 9.95 1.33
C PHE A 254 -16.47 8.84 1.67
N MET A 255 -15.88 8.88 2.87
CA MET A 255 -14.89 7.90 3.30
C MET A 255 -15.44 6.48 3.38
N THR A 256 -16.69 6.32 3.83
CA THR A 256 -17.35 5.01 3.94
C THR A 256 -17.57 4.39 2.58
N GLU A 257 -18.15 5.14 1.65
CA GLU A 257 -18.48 4.66 0.31
C GLU A 257 -17.23 4.32 -0.51
N ILE A 258 -16.20 5.19 -0.44
CA ILE A 258 -14.99 4.95 -1.21
C ILE A 258 -14.16 3.80 -0.62
N ARG A 259 -14.17 3.60 0.70
CA ARG A 259 -13.57 2.39 1.31
C ARG A 259 -14.26 1.12 0.84
N ALA A 260 -15.58 1.13 0.76
CA ALA A 260 -16.34 -0.01 0.25
C ALA A 260 -16.00 -0.34 -1.21
N GLY A 261 -15.69 0.69 -2.02
CA GLY A 261 -15.28 0.52 -3.41
C GLY A 261 -13.78 0.27 -3.63
N GLY A 262 -12.98 0.21 -2.57
CA GLY A 262 -11.57 -0.17 -2.60
C GLY A 262 -10.69 0.69 -3.54
N VAL A 263 -9.65 0.07 -4.11
CA VAL A 263 -8.70 0.74 -5.02
C VAL A 263 -9.35 1.26 -6.29
N ALA A 264 -10.38 0.58 -6.77
CA ALA A 264 -11.12 0.98 -7.97
C ALA A 264 -11.84 2.32 -7.77
N ALA A 265 -12.47 2.51 -6.60
CA ALA A 265 -13.12 3.78 -6.27
C ALA A 265 -12.11 4.94 -6.16
N MET A 266 -10.94 4.71 -5.59
CA MET A 266 -9.87 5.71 -5.52
C MET A 266 -9.39 6.15 -6.91
N GLU A 267 -9.31 5.23 -7.85
CA GLU A 267 -8.95 5.55 -9.23
C GLU A 267 -10.03 6.41 -9.91
N LEU A 268 -11.30 6.13 -9.63
CA LEU A 268 -12.40 6.96 -10.12
C LEU A 268 -12.36 8.37 -9.51
N VAL A 269 -12.08 8.51 -8.21
CA VAL A 269 -11.89 9.83 -7.56
C VAL A 269 -10.80 10.63 -8.28
N ALA A 270 -9.64 10.02 -8.52
CA ALA A 270 -8.53 10.69 -9.21
C ALA A 270 -8.89 11.11 -10.64
N ARG A 271 -9.66 10.29 -11.35
CA ARG A 271 -10.16 10.60 -12.72
C ARG A 271 -11.15 11.75 -12.71
N ASP A 272 -12.07 11.73 -11.76
CA ASP A 272 -13.10 12.77 -11.65
C ASP A 272 -12.48 14.12 -11.27
N LEU A 273 -11.53 14.15 -10.33
CA LEU A 273 -10.77 15.35 -10.01
C LEU A 273 -9.98 15.87 -11.22
N LYS A 274 -9.42 14.97 -12.04
CA LYS A 274 -8.76 15.37 -13.29
C LYS A 274 -9.77 15.96 -14.30
N ALA A 275 -10.93 15.32 -14.47
CA ALA A 275 -11.98 15.79 -15.36
C ALA A 275 -12.51 17.17 -14.95
N GLN A 276 -12.45 17.51 -13.67
CA GLN A 276 -12.79 18.82 -13.13
C GLN A 276 -11.64 19.83 -13.18
N GLY A 277 -10.43 19.41 -13.55
CA GLY A 277 -9.23 20.26 -13.57
C GLY A 277 -8.67 20.58 -12.18
N LEU A 278 -8.96 19.74 -11.17
CA LEU A 278 -8.56 19.93 -9.77
C LEU A 278 -7.36 19.08 -9.36
N TYR A 279 -6.96 18.17 -10.23
CA TYR A 279 -5.90 17.20 -9.96
C TYR A 279 -5.05 16.99 -11.20
N LEU A 280 -3.75 17.12 -11.03
CA LEU A 280 -2.75 16.65 -12.00
C LEU A 280 -1.80 15.69 -11.32
N ALA A 281 -1.58 14.56 -11.98
CA ALA A 281 -0.59 13.59 -11.56
C ALA A 281 0.10 13.02 -12.78
N ARG A 282 1.39 13.26 -12.86
CA ARG A 282 2.27 12.74 -13.90
C ARG A 282 3.34 11.91 -13.21
N ALA A 283 3.49 10.69 -13.64
CA ALA A 283 4.62 9.87 -13.22
C ALA A 283 5.76 10.06 -14.22
N LEU A 284 6.98 10.03 -13.72
CA LEU A 284 8.12 9.81 -14.59
C LEU A 284 7.90 8.53 -15.38
N SER A 285 8.35 8.52 -16.61
CA SER A 285 8.33 7.31 -17.41
C SER A 285 9.22 6.27 -16.72
N PHE A 286 8.66 5.09 -16.49
CA PHE A 286 9.43 3.90 -16.14
C PHE A 286 9.85 3.11 -17.39
N ALA A 287 9.80 3.74 -18.58
CA ALA A 287 10.28 3.13 -19.80
C ALA A 287 11.78 2.83 -19.67
N GLY A 288 12.16 1.57 -19.92
CA GLY A 288 13.54 1.10 -19.80
C GLY A 288 14.00 0.81 -18.36
N VAL A 289 13.18 1.08 -17.33
CA VAL A 289 13.48 0.63 -15.96
C VAL A 289 13.25 -0.87 -15.88
N GLU A 290 14.24 -1.56 -15.37
CA GLU A 290 14.21 -3.00 -15.15
C GLU A 290 14.13 -3.32 -13.66
N TYR A 291 13.46 -4.43 -13.31
CA TYR A 291 13.35 -4.92 -11.94
C TYR A 291 13.82 -6.36 -11.89
N GLU A 292 14.71 -6.65 -10.97
CA GLU A 292 15.23 -7.99 -10.73
C GLU A 292 15.36 -8.22 -9.22
N ILE A 293 14.75 -9.28 -8.71
CA ILE A 293 14.87 -9.62 -7.28
C ILE A 293 16.16 -10.40 -7.08
N LEU A 294 17.02 -9.93 -6.18
CA LEU A 294 18.17 -10.67 -5.68
C LEU A 294 17.76 -11.41 -4.41
N GLU A 295 17.51 -12.72 -4.53
CA GLU A 295 17.16 -13.56 -3.39
C GLU A 295 18.40 -14.26 -2.84
N HIS A 296 18.65 -14.08 -1.55
CA HIS A 296 19.69 -14.79 -0.82
C HIS A 296 19.10 -16.02 -0.15
N GLN A 297 19.61 -17.19 -0.53
CA GLN A 297 19.29 -18.46 0.15
C GLN A 297 20.14 -18.56 1.41
N LEU A 298 19.51 -18.63 2.58
CA LEU A 298 20.24 -18.75 3.84
C LEU A 298 21.00 -20.08 3.89
N THR A 299 22.27 -20.00 4.25
CA THR A 299 23.07 -21.18 4.51
C THR A 299 22.66 -21.87 5.81
N GLU A 300 22.93 -23.17 5.95
CA GLU A 300 22.65 -23.88 7.22
C GLU A 300 23.31 -23.22 8.44
N ALA A 301 24.48 -22.61 8.27
CA ALA A 301 25.15 -21.87 9.33
C ALA A 301 24.36 -20.61 9.72
N GLN A 302 23.86 -19.86 8.74
CA GLN A 302 23.02 -18.68 8.98
C GLN A 302 21.70 -19.05 9.66
N VAL A 303 21.05 -20.13 9.22
CA VAL A 303 19.83 -20.66 9.84
C VAL A 303 20.11 -21.01 11.31
N ARG A 304 21.17 -21.72 11.61
CA ARG A 304 21.55 -22.07 13.00
C ARG A 304 21.79 -20.82 13.87
N ILE A 305 22.47 -19.83 13.32
CA ILE A 305 22.71 -18.56 14.04
C ILE A 305 21.39 -17.83 14.30
N TYR A 306 20.52 -17.74 13.29
CA TYR A 306 19.22 -17.10 13.44
C TYR A 306 18.37 -17.78 14.48
N ASP A 307 18.26 -19.10 14.42
CA ASP A 307 17.46 -19.90 15.34
C ASP A 307 18.00 -19.83 16.79
N ALA A 308 19.33 -19.78 16.98
CA ALA A 308 19.94 -19.57 18.28
C ALA A 308 19.55 -18.20 18.89
N TYR A 309 19.53 -17.14 18.07
CA TYR A 309 19.04 -15.84 18.54
C TYR A 309 17.53 -15.81 18.78
N ALA A 310 16.74 -16.51 17.96
CA ALA A 310 15.30 -16.65 18.20
C ALA A 310 15.00 -17.31 19.54
N GLU A 311 15.74 -18.37 19.88
CA GLU A 311 15.60 -19.05 21.16
C GLU A 311 16.09 -18.18 22.33
N ALA A 312 17.20 -17.44 22.15
CA ALA A 312 17.68 -16.50 23.16
C ALA A 312 16.61 -15.40 23.45
N TRP A 313 15.96 -14.86 22.43
CA TRP A 313 14.88 -13.89 22.62
C TRP A 313 13.63 -14.49 23.30
N ALA A 314 13.31 -15.75 23.07
CA ALA A 314 12.24 -16.44 23.78
C ALA A 314 12.58 -16.60 25.26
N ILE A 315 13.84 -16.93 25.60
CA ILE A 315 14.34 -16.99 26.98
C ILE A 315 14.29 -15.60 27.64
N ILE A 316 14.73 -14.54 26.94
CA ILE A 316 14.65 -13.15 27.44
C ILE A 316 13.21 -12.78 27.77
N HIS A 317 12.24 -13.16 26.93
CA HIS A 317 10.83 -12.86 27.13
C HIS A 317 10.29 -13.51 28.38
N ARG A 318 10.55 -14.79 28.60
CA ARG A 318 10.19 -15.49 29.84
C ARG A 318 10.81 -14.87 31.07
N ASN A 319 12.10 -14.52 31.01
CA ASN A 319 12.79 -13.84 32.11
C ASN A 319 12.28 -12.43 32.36
N LEU A 320 11.79 -11.74 31.30
CA LEU A 320 11.16 -10.43 31.44
C LEU A 320 9.87 -10.52 32.26
N ASP A 321 9.01 -11.51 31.99
CA ASP A 321 7.79 -11.71 32.76
C ASP A 321 8.11 -12.00 34.23
N GLN A 322 9.06 -12.91 34.52
CA GLN A 322 9.54 -13.19 35.86
C GLN A 322 10.17 -11.96 36.54
N ALA A 323 10.88 -11.11 35.78
CA ALA A 323 11.45 -9.89 36.32
C ALA A 323 10.37 -8.85 36.66
N LEU A 324 9.29 -8.76 35.87
CA LEU A 324 8.15 -7.90 36.18
C LEU A 324 7.40 -8.33 37.45
N GLU A 325 7.28 -9.63 37.70
CA GLU A 325 6.78 -10.17 38.94
C GLU A 325 7.73 -9.86 40.11
N ALA A 326 9.01 -10.22 39.98
CA ALA A 326 10.03 -10.02 41.02
C ALA A 326 10.22 -8.55 41.40
N THR A 327 9.98 -7.62 40.47
CA THR A 327 10.05 -6.18 40.71
C THR A 327 8.70 -5.57 41.13
N ARG A 328 7.67 -6.35 41.37
CA ARG A 328 6.33 -5.95 41.80
C ARG A 328 5.62 -4.99 40.83
N VAL A 329 5.89 -5.10 39.55
CA VAL A 329 5.11 -4.49 38.47
C VAL A 329 3.86 -5.30 38.20
N VAL A 330 3.95 -6.62 38.40
CA VAL A 330 2.87 -7.62 38.35
C VAL A 330 2.86 -8.32 39.70
N ASP A 331 1.67 -8.65 40.20
CA ASP A 331 1.50 -9.41 41.44
C ASP A 331 1.86 -10.88 41.22
N GLU A 332 2.72 -11.43 42.09
CA GLU A 332 3.25 -12.78 41.91
C GLU A 332 2.19 -13.88 42.18
N ASP A 333 1.18 -13.60 43.03
CA ASP A 333 0.14 -14.56 43.41
C ASP A 333 -1.07 -14.54 42.46
N SER A 334 -1.53 -13.36 42.12
CA SER A 334 -2.75 -13.17 41.29
C SER A 334 -2.45 -12.97 39.79
N GLY A 335 -1.23 -12.61 39.41
CA GLY A 335 -0.87 -12.22 38.03
C GLY A 335 -1.42 -10.87 37.63
N ASP A 336 -2.06 -10.13 38.54
CA ASP A 336 -2.65 -8.83 38.24
C ASP A 336 -1.58 -7.76 37.98
N THR A 337 -1.86 -6.85 37.05
CA THR A 337 -0.94 -5.77 36.73
C THR A 337 -1.08 -4.64 37.75
N LEU A 338 -0.10 -4.47 38.61
CA LEU A 338 -0.05 -3.42 39.63
C LEU A 338 0.36 -2.06 39.03
N ASN A 339 1.27 -2.09 38.02
CA ASN A 339 1.67 -0.88 37.30
C ASN A 339 1.53 -1.06 35.80
N ARG A 340 0.37 -0.65 35.26
CA ARG A 340 0.05 -0.80 33.82
C ARG A 340 1.03 -0.03 32.91
N ASN A 341 1.46 1.15 33.32
CA ASN A 341 2.35 2.00 32.52
C ASN A 341 3.77 1.41 32.48
N ALA A 342 4.31 0.96 33.60
CA ALA A 342 5.63 0.32 33.66
C ALA A 342 5.67 -0.99 32.86
N LYS A 343 4.64 -1.84 32.97
CA LYS A 343 4.51 -3.08 32.17
C LYS A 343 4.43 -2.76 30.68
N ALA A 344 3.58 -1.80 30.29
CA ALA A 344 3.42 -1.41 28.89
C ALA A 344 4.72 -0.82 28.31
N ALA A 345 5.44 0.01 29.08
CA ALA A 345 6.72 0.58 28.67
C ALA A 345 7.79 -0.51 28.49
N ALA A 346 7.94 -1.40 29.46
CA ALA A 346 8.92 -2.51 29.40
C ALA A 346 8.68 -3.41 28.19
N LEU A 347 7.43 -3.84 27.97
CA LEU A 347 7.05 -4.65 26.81
C LEU A 347 7.25 -3.91 25.49
N SER A 348 6.95 -2.60 25.43
CA SER A 348 7.14 -1.79 24.21
C SER A 348 8.63 -1.67 23.85
N ILE A 349 9.50 -1.42 24.82
CA ILE A 349 10.95 -1.33 24.61
C ILE A 349 11.50 -2.70 24.17
N PHE A 350 11.11 -3.77 24.85
CA PHE A 350 11.49 -5.14 24.49
C PHE A 350 11.14 -5.46 23.04
N GLU A 351 9.88 -5.28 22.66
CA GLU A 351 9.43 -5.60 21.31
C GLU A 351 10.08 -4.73 20.23
N GLY A 352 10.25 -3.45 20.51
CA GLY A 352 10.94 -2.55 19.59
C GLY A 352 12.40 -2.91 19.38
N THR A 353 13.08 -3.39 20.43
CA THR A 353 14.47 -3.83 20.35
C THR A 353 14.60 -5.16 19.60
N LYS A 354 13.71 -6.13 19.92
CA LYS A 354 13.63 -7.42 19.24
C LYS A 354 13.42 -7.24 17.72
N GLN A 355 12.50 -6.38 17.32
CA GLN A 355 12.24 -6.11 15.90
C GLN A 355 13.45 -5.50 15.19
N ARG A 356 14.12 -4.53 15.80
CA ARG A 356 15.33 -3.91 15.22
C ARG A 356 16.45 -4.94 15.09
N PHE A 357 16.62 -5.77 16.10
CA PHE A 357 17.62 -6.84 16.08
C PHE A 357 17.44 -7.79 14.90
N PHE A 358 16.25 -8.42 14.74
CA PHE A 358 16.01 -9.37 13.64
C PHE A 358 16.05 -8.71 12.26
N ALA A 359 15.64 -7.45 12.15
CA ALA A 359 15.77 -6.68 10.90
C ALA A 359 17.26 -6.51 10.52
N GLN A 360 18.13 -6.15 11.49
CA GLN A 360 19.57 -5.99 11.26
C GLN A 360 20.28 -7.34 11.01
N LEU A 361 19.86 -8.39 11.71
CA LEU A 361 20.38 -9.73 11.51
C LEU A 361 20.15 -10.22 10.07
N LEU A 362 18.91 -10.13 9.58
CA LEU A 362 18.57 -10.49 8.20
C LEU A 362 19.28 -9.60 7.18
N LEU A 363 19.42 -8.29 7.47
CA LEU A 363 20.11 -7.35 6.62
C LEU A 363 21.56 -7.78 6.39
N SER A 364 22.26 -8.13 7.46
CA SER A 364 23.65 -8.59 7.41
C SER A 364 23.80 -9.96 6.74
N MET A 365 22.82 -10.84 6.90
CA MET A 365 22.83 -12.17 6.26
C MET A 365 22.74 -12.13 4.74
N LYS A 366 22.28 -11.02 4.13
CA LYS A 366 22.20 -10.85 2.67
C LYS A 366 23.54 -10.53 2.00
N LEU A 367 24.54 -10.09 2.76
CA LEU A 367 25.83 -9.61 2.24
C LEU A 367 26.55 -10.63 1.32
N PRO A 368 26.54 -11.96 1.60
CA PRO A 368 27.19 -12.93 0.74
C PRO A 368 26.66 -13.00 -0.71
N SER A 369 25.39 -12.62 -0.92
CA SER A 369 24.83 -12.50 -2.28
C SER A 369 24.92 -11.07 -2.81
N LEU A 370 24.85 -10.07 -1.94
CA LEU A 370 24.88 -8.65 -2.33
C LEU A 370 26.27 -8.25 -2.88
N ILE A 371 27.35 -8.56 -2.14
CA ILE A 371 28.69 -8.12 -2.51
C ILE A 371 29.11 -8.64 -3.90
N PRO A 372 28.98 -9.94 -4.23
CA PRO A 372 29.29 -10.42 -5.58
C PRO A 372 28.41 -9.79 -6.67
N ALA A 373 27.11 -9.52 -6.36
CA ALA A 373 26.21 -8.86 -7.31
C ALA A 373 26.61 -7.40 -7.57
N MET A 374 27.14 -6.70 -6.54
CA MET A 374 27.70 -5.37 -6.69
C MET A 374 28.99 -5.38 -7.53
N GLU A 375 29.90 -6.32 -7.26
CA GLU A 375 31.14 -6.51 -8.03
C GLU A 375 30.86 -6.80 -9.51
N ALA A 376 29.90 -7.69 -9.78
CA ALA A 376 29.48 -8.01 -11.15
C ALA A 376 28.92 -6.75 -11.86
N SER A 377 28.10 -5.97 -11.17
CA SER A 377 27.54 -4.72 -11.71
C SER A 377 28.64 -3.68 -12.02
N LEU A 378 29.64 -3.57 -11.16
CA LEU A 378 30.81 -2.71 -11.40
C LEU A 378 31.68 -3.19 -12.57
N GLY A 379 31.82 -4.52 -12.71
CA GLY A 379 32.53 -5.16 -13.84
C GLY A 379 31.84 -4.92 -15.18
N GLU A 380 30.52 -4.77 -15.21
CA GLU A 380 29.72 -4.42 -16.37
C GLU A 380 29.69 -2.90 -16.67
N ASP A 381 30.59 -2.14 -16.08
CA ASP A 381 30.69 -0.68 -16.18
C ASP A 381 29.48 0.10 -15.70
N ASN A 382 28.73 -0.44 -14.74
CA ASN A 382 27.62 0.26 -14.08
C ASN A 382 28.11 0.98 -12.81
N SER A 383 27.35 1.96 -12.35
CA SER A 383 27.49 2.55 -11.00
C SER A 383 26.46 1.95 -10.06
N VAL A 384 26.88 1.61 -8.85
CA VAL A 384 26.06 0.92 -7.85
C VAL A 384 25.50 1.90 -6.84
N VAL A 385 24.22 1.76 -6.53
CA VAL A 385 23.54 2.53 -5.46
C VAL A 385 22.92 1.53 -4.49
N VAL A 386 23.19 1.70 -3.19
CA VAL A 386 22.61 0.86 -2.12
C VAL A 386 21.75 1.73 -1.22
N GLN A 387 20.50 1.37 -1.09
CA GLN A 387 19.56 2.03 -0.18
C GLN A 387 19.39 1.22 1.09
N LEU A 388 19.56 1.88 2.24
CA LEU A 388 19.33 1.32 3.57
C LEU A 388 18.62 2.34 4.47
N VAL A 389 18.17 1.92 5.64
CA VAL A 389 17.52 2.78 6.64
C VAL A 389 18.42 2.92 7.87
N SER A 390 18.98 1.82 8.33
CA SER A 390 19.73 1.73 9.59
C SER A 390 21.21 1.91 9.38
N THR A 391 21.82 2.81 10.15
CA THR A 391 23.26 3.16 10.07
C THR A 391 24.06 2.72 11.29
N ALA A 392 23.43 2.11 12.29
CA ALA A 392 24.01 1.72 13.58
C ALA A 392 24.69 2.87 14.38
N GLU A 393 24.52 4.16 14.01
CA GLU A 393 25.14 5.30 14.69
C GLU A 393 24.78 5.37 16.19
N ALA A 394 23.49 5.22 16.51
CA ALA A 394 23.05 5.29 17.90
C ALA A 394 23.68 4.18 18.79
N MET A 395 24.05 3.05 18.20
CA MET A 395 24.78 1.99 18.89
C MET A 395 26.26 2.38 19.08
N LEU A 396 26.89 2.88 18.05
CA LEU A 396 28.27 3.37 18.12
C LEU A 396 28.41 4.48 19.18
N ASP A 397 27.52 5.47 19.19
CA ASP A 397 27.56 6.56 20.17
C ASP A 397 27.42 6.06 21.62
N ARG A 398 26.54 5.06 21.86
CA ARG A 398 26.39 4.47 23.18
C ARG A 398 27.62 3.70 23.60
N ARG A 399 28.20 2.88 22.71
CA ARG A 399 29.46 2.17 23.02
C ARG A 399 30.59 3.12 23.32
N LEU A 400 30.74 4.20 22.53
CA LEU A 400 31.73 5.23 22.78
C LEU A 400 31.53 5.95 24.12
N ALA A 401 30.30 6.14 24.57
CA ALA A 401 30.01 6.74 25.86
C ALA A 401 30.38 5.85 27.05
N ASP A 402 30.30 4.53 26.86
CA ASP A 402 30.56 3.51 27.90
C ASP A 402 32.08 3.17 28.03
N LEU A 403 32.96 3.61 27.06
CA LEU A 403 34.38 3.32 27.08
C LEU A 403 35.16 4.22 28.05
N SER A 404 36.10 3.62 28.79
CA SER A 404 37.12 4.32 29.54
C SER A 404 38.11 5.09 28.60
N ASP A 405 38.90 5.99 29.15
CA ASP A 405 39.88 6.74 28.37
C ASP A 405 40.96 5.82 27.78
N GLU A 406 41.34 4.75 28.48
CA GLU A 406 42.32 3.76 28.00
C GLU A 406 41.77 2.94 26.83
N GLU A 407 40.49 2.52 26.87
CA GLU A 407 39.84 1.80 25.79
C GLU A 407 39.58 2.66 24.54
N ARG A 408 39.54 3.99 24.70
CA ARG A 408 39.44 4.93 23.57
C ARG A 408 40.74 5.09 22.79
N GLU A 409 41.87 4.76 23.39
CA GLU A 409 43.18 4.81 22.73
C GLU A 409 43.44 3.57 21.86
N ALA A 410 42.86 2.43 22.21
CA ALA A 410 42.94 1.17 21.44
C ALA A 410 41.50 0.62 21.22
N LEU A 411 40.82 1.17 20.21
CA LEU A 411 39.44 0.81 19.92
C LEU A 411 39.30 -0.65 19.44
N ASP A 412 38.46 -1.42 20.12
CA ASP A 412 38.00 -2.75 19.73
C ASP A 412 36.48 -2.82 19.96
N ILE A 413 35.72 -2.16 19.11
CA ILE A 413 34.28 -2.02 19.25
C ILE A 413 33.60 -3.02 18.34
N ASP A 414 32.81 -3.93 18.92
CA ASP A 414 31.86 -4.77 18.18
C ASP A 414 30.58 -3.99 17.91
N LEU A 415 30.24 -3.78 16.62
CA LEU A 415 28.99 -3.16 16.18
C LEU A 415 28.01 -4.22 15.63
N SER A 416 28.13 -5.46 16.04
CA SER A 416 27.21 -6.50 15.61
C SER A 416 25.77 -6.26 16.14
N PRO A 417 24.74 -6.79 15.46
CA PRO A 417 23.35 -6.77 15.98
C PRO A 417 23.23 -7.27 17.41
N ARG A 418 24.10 -8.17 17.86
CA ARG A 418 24.16 -8.70 19.23
C ARG A 418 24.18 -7.58 20.28
N GLU A 419 24.86 -6.47 19.99
CA GLU A 419 24.97 -5.33 20.90
C GLU A 419 23.62 -4.65 21.20
N TYR A 420 22.65 -4.73 20.30
CA TYR A 420 21.28 -4.24 20.58
C TYR A 420 20.62 -5.01 21.74
N VAL A 421 20.88 -6.31 21.81
CA VAL A 421 20.32 -7.18 22.85
C VAL A 421 21.02 -6.94 24.20
N ILE A 422 22.36 -6.87 24.17
CA ILE A 422 23.18 -6.61 25.35
C ILE A 422 22.84 -5.24 25.96
N ASP A 423 22.74 -4.19 25.11
CA ASP A 423 22.37 -2.84 25.56
C ASP A 423 20.96 -2.80 26.17
N TYR A 424 20.00 -3.53 25.57
CA TYR A 424 18.66 -3.69 26.12
C TYR A 424 18.70 -4.32 27.52
N LEU A 425 19.39 -5.42 27.67
CA LEU A 425 19.52 -6.12 28.96
C LEU A 425 20.21 -5.24 30.00
N ALA A 426 21.28 -4.57 29.62
CA ALA A 426 22.05 -3.71 30.55
C ALA A 426 21.27 -2.48 31.02
N LYS A 427 20.49 -1.83 30.13
CA LYS A 427 19.90 -0.50 30.40
C LYS A 427 18.38 -0.49 30.57
N SER A 428 17.67 -1.44 29.96
CA SER A 428 16.22 -1.41 29.86
C SER A 428 15.50 -2.62 30.48
N PHE A 429 16.24 -3.66 30.85
CA PHE A 429 15.67 -4.81 31.56
C PHE A 429 15.19 -4.38 32.94
N PRO A 430 13.97 -4.77 33.39
CA PRO A 430 13.41 -4.31 34.67
C PRO A 430 14.12 -4.96 35.86
N VAL A 431 14.96 -4.21 36.54
CA VAL A 431 15.70 -4.63 37.76
C VAL A 431 15.37 -3.78 38.97
N ARG A 432 14.62 -2.67 38.81
CA ARG A 432 14.25 -1.77 39.92
C ARG A 432 13.04 -2.30 40.64
N LEU A 433 13.14 -2.39 42.00
CA LEU A 433 12.02 -2.78 42.83
C LEU A 433 10.97 -1.64 42.84
N MET A 434 9.71 -2.01 42.72
CA MET A 434 8.59 -1.06 42.75
C MET A 434 7.87 -1.18 44.10
N GLN A 435 7.43 -0.05 44.64
CA GLN A 435 6.55 0.03 45.78
C GLN A 435 5.13 0.32 45.31
N VAL A 436 4.19 -0.53 45.75
CA VAL A 436 2.77 -0.38 45.45
C VAL A 436 2.08 0.35 46.59
N PHE A 437 1.28 1.35 46.29
CA PHE A 437 0.46 2.08 47.28
C PHE A 437 -0.89 2.44 46.64
N THR A 438 -1.87 2.68 47.50
CA THR A 438 -3.20 3.16 47.08
C THR A 438 -3.22 4.68 47.17
N ASP A 439 -3.57 5.37 46.11
CA ASP A 439 -3.70 6.82 46.12
C ASP A 439 -4.97 7.28 46.86
N GLU A 440 -5.13 8.61 47.07
CA GLU A 440 -6.26 9.20 47.77
C GLU A 440 -7.61 8.92 47.09
N GLU A 441 -7.57 8.54 45.80
CA GLU A 441 -8.76 8.20 45.00
C GLU A 441 -9.09 6.70 45.03
N GLY A 442 -8.29 5.89 45.78
CA GLY A 442 -8.48 4.44 45.90
C GLY A 442 -7.87 3.59 44.77
N ASN A 443 -7.09 4.20 43.86
CA ASN A 443 -6.42 3.46 42.77
C ASN A 443 -5.06 2.95 43.24
N LEU A 444 -4.74 1.72 42.85
CA LEU A 444 -3.39 1.17 43.05
C LEU A 444 -2.40 1.89 42.12
N ARG A 445 -1.37 2.48 42.72
CA ARG A 445 -0.23 3.07 42.01
C ARG A 445 1.06 2.40 42.41
N SER A 446 2.05 2.52 41.54
CA SER A 446 3.36 1.92 41.78
C SER A 446 4.44 2.91 41.37
N GLU A 447 5.43 3.12 42.22
CA GLU A 447 6.61 3.96 41.98
C GLU A 447 7.89 3.20 42.33
N ALA A 448 9.04 3.63 41.78
CA ALA A 448 10.33 3.01 42.06
C ALA A 448 10.74 3.23 43.54
N MET A 449 11.09 2.15 44.22
CA MET A 449 11.64 2.24 45.58
C MET A 449 13.02 2.90 45.55
N SER A 450 13.24 3.84 46.49
CA SER A 450 14.54 4.45 46.75
C SER A 450 15.00 4.15 48.14
N ASP A 451 16.32 4.02 48.32
CA ASP A 451 16.94 3.89 49.66
C ASP A 451 16.97 5.25 50.39
N GLU A 452 17.50 5.25 51.62
CA GLU A 452 17.62 6.46 52.45
C GLU A 452 18.49 7.58 51.82
N HIS A 453 19.26 7.24 50.77
CA HIS A 453 20.11 8.17 50.02
C HIS A 453 19.54 8.59 48.67
N GLY A 454 18.30 8.13 48.33
CA GLY A 454 17.65 8.42 47.07
C GLY A 454 18.08 7.56 45.91
N ASN A 455 18.88 6.51 46.13
CA ASN A 455 19.27 5.58 45.08
C ASN A 455 18.16 4.53 44.85
N PRO A 456 17.93 4.07 43.63
CA PRO A 456 16.94 3.05 43.33
C PRO A 456 17.32 1.71 43.98
N VAL A 457 16.36 1.09 44.67
CA VAL A 457 16.50 -0.27 45.20
C VAL A 457 16.35 -1.27 44.05
N LEU A 458 17.32 -2.19 43.97
CA LEU A 458 17.39 -3.15 42.87
C LEU A 458 17.03 -4.56 43.35
N CYS A 459 16.37 -5.36 42.48
CA CYS A 459 16.02 -6.75 42.73
C CYS A 459 17.20 -7.68 42.37
N SER A 460 17.80 -8.33 43.35
CA SER A 460 18.95 -9.26 43.15
C SER A 460 18.61 -10.42 42.21
N ARG A 461 17.38 -10.96 42.27
CA ARG A 461 16.90 -12.05 41.43
C ARG A 461 16.82 -11.60 39.93
N ALA A 462 16.29 -10.40 39.69
CA ALA A 462 16.20 -9.81 38.33
C ALA A 462 17.60 -9.48 37.77
N ILE A 463 18.52 -9.00 38.63
CA ILE A 463 19.93 -8.76 38.23
C ILE A 463 20.61 -10.07 37.81
N ALA A 464 20.51 -11.12 38.63
CA ALA A 464 21.11 -12.41 38.32
C ALA A 464 20.59 -13.02 37.03
N ALA A 465 19.27 -12.90 36.77
CA ALA A 465 18.65 -13.32 35.51
C ALA A 465 19.21 -12.53 34.31
N ARG A 466 19.29 -11.21 34.42
CA ARG A 466 19.86 -10.34 33.40
C ARG A 466 21.31 -10.69 33.08
N ASP A 467 22.15 -10.86 34.11
CA ASP A 467 23.57 -11.11 33.91
C ASP A 467 23.83 -12.48 33.28
N ALA A 468 23.06 -13.50 33.65
CA ALA A 468 23.08 -14.82 33.00
C ALA A 468 22.68 -14.76 31.52
N LEU A 469 21.70 -13.94 31.17
CA LEU A 469 21.29 -13.70 29.77
C LEU A 469 22.39 -13.00 28.96
N ILE A 470 23.08 -12.01 29.54
CA ILE A 470 24.20 -11.34 28.89
C ILE A 470 25.34 -12.33 28.60
N GLU A 471 25.66 -13.18 29.56
CA GLU A 471 26.71 -14.22 29.39
C GLU A 471 26.37 -15.20 28.26
N GLN A 472 25.11 -15.67 28.19
CA GLN A 472 24.66 -16.55 27.12
C GLN A 472 24.74 -15.88 25.74
N LEU A 473 24.38 -14.60 25.63
CA LEU A 473 24.41 -13.86 24.38
C LEU A 473 25.85 -13.57 23.89
N CYS A 474 26.79 -13.33 24.81
CA CYS A 474 28.20 -13.16 24.48
C CYS A 474 28.82 -14.41 23.85
N ALA A 475 28.25 -15.61 24.11
CA ALA A 475 28.69 -16.86 23.49
C ALA A 475 28.22 -17.02 22.03
N LEU A 476 27.25 -16.22 21.55
CA LEU A 476 26.76 -16.29 20.15
C LEU A 476 27.72 -15.56 19.20
N PRO A 477 27.89 -16.07 17.95
CA PRO A 477 28.79 -15.46 16.98
C PRO A 477 28.39 -14.01 16.64
N PRO A 478 29.33 -13.05 16.58
CA PRO A 478 29.05 -11.71 16.11
C PRO A 478 28.81 -11.71 14.59
N ILE A 479 27.96 -10.80 14.12
CA ILE A 479 27.69 -10.60 12.71
C ILE A 479 27.86 -9.10 12.42
N ALA A 480 28.74 -8.73 11.48
CA ALA A 480 29.02 -7.34 11.13
C ALA A 480 27.76 -6.64 10.62
N THR A 481 27.62 -5.33 10.91
CA THR A 481 26.56 -4.50 10.32
C THR A 481 26.75 -4.34 8.83
N ALA A 482 25.66 -4.30 8.06
CA ALA A 482 25.74 -4.29 6.61
C ALA A 482 26.51 -3.09 6.05
N LEU A 483 26.30 -1.88 6.60
CA LEU A 483 26.97 -0.67 6.13
C LEU A 483 28.49 -0.73 6.36
N ASP A 484 28.89 -1.12 7.56
CA ASP A 484 30.31 -1.17 7.90
C ASP A 484 31.04 -2.28 7.13
N ALA A 485 30.40 -3.44 6.95
CA ALA A 485 30.94 -4.52 6.12
C ALA A 485 31.10 -4.12 4.64
N LEU A 486 30.19 -3.33 4.07
CA LEU A 486 30.33 -2.80 2.72
C LEU A 486 31.50 -1.81 2.61
N ILE A 487 31.67 -0.93 3.59
CA ILE A 487 32.77 0.02 3.62
C ILE A 487 34.13 -0.69 3.85
N GLU A 488 34.15 -1.72 4.68
CA GLU A 488 35.35 -2.52 4.91
C GLU A 488 35.75 -3.28 3.64
N HIS A 489 34.80 -3.89 2.93
CA HIS A 489 35.07 -4.68 1.73
C HIS A 489 35.55 -3.83 0.54
N PHE A 490 34.86 -2.71 0.23
CA PHE A 490 35.16 -1.89 -0.95
C PHE A 490 36.11 -0.72 -0.64
N GLY A 491 36.27 -0.36 0.61
CA GLY A 491 37.08 0.76 1.07
C GLY A 491 36.40 2.12 0.97
N THR A 492 36.78 3.04 1.82
CA THR A 492 36.25 4.42 1.87
C THR A 492 36.53 5.23 0.60
N ASN A 493 37.50 4.82 -0.21
CA ASN A 493 37.83 5.48 -1.47
C ASN A 493 36.91 5.08 -2.62
N ALA A 494 36.30 3.91 -2.54
CA ALA A 494 35.34 3.43 -3.55
C ALA A 494 33.88 3.73 -3.20
N VAL A 495 33.56 3.82 -1.89
CA VAL A 495 32.20 4.01 -1.38
C VAL A 495 31.96 5.48 -1.03
N ALA A 496 30.97 6.08 -1.66
CA ALA A 496 30.39 7.35 -1.28
C ALA A 496 29.28 7.11 -0.25
N GLU A 497 29.49 7.55 0.98
CA GLU A 497 28.51 7.39 2.05
C GLU A 497 27.70 8.66 2.24
N VAL A 498 26.37 8.57 2.06
CA VAL A 498 25.41 9.68 2.23
C VAL A 498 24.36 9.27 3.27
N THR A 499 24.77 9.32 4.53
CA THR A 499 23.94 8.90 5.67
C THR A 499 23.83 10.00 6.72
N GLY A 500 22.96 9.80 7.71
CA GLY A 500 22.84 10.73 8.85
C GLY A 500 23.98 10.65 9.85
N ARG A 501 24.82 9.62 9.81
CA ARG A 501 25.84 9.41 10.85
C ARG A 501 26.98 10.41 10.78
N THR A 502 27.38 10.87 11.95
CA THR A 502 28.47 11.85 12.15
C THR A 502 29.81 11.20 12.50
N ARG A 503 29.79 9.91 12.82
CA ARG A 503 30.97 9.11 13.18
C ARG A 503 30.89 7.74 12.54
N ARG A 504 32.03 7.15 12.21
CA ARG A 504 32.15 5.77 11.74
C ARG A 504 33.44 5.14 12.22
N LEU A 505 33.45 3.83 12.36
CA LEU A 505 34.68 3.06 12.56
C LEU A 505 35.25 2.67 11.20
N VAL A 506 36.55 2.83 11.05
CA VAL A 506 37.28 2.44 9.84
C VAL A 506 38.47 1.58 10.26
N LEU A 507 38.68 0.47 9.54
CA LEU A 507 39.85 -0.37 9.76
C LEU A 507 41.07 0.30 9.09
N GLY A 508 42.09 0.61 9.88
CA GLY A 508 43.37 1.15 9.38
C GLY A 508 44.15 0.06 8.61
N ARG A 509 45.15 0.45 7.84
CA ARG A 509 46.06 -0.50 7.15
C ARG A 509 46.84 -1.40 8.13
N ASP A 510 46.94 -1.01 9.35
CA ASP A 510 47.52 -1.72 10.49
C ASP A 510 46.57 -2.69 11.17
N GLY A 511 45.33 -2.82 10.69
CA GLY A 511 44.29 -3.66 11.28
C GLY A 511 43.63 -3.08 12.53
N GLN A 512 44.02 -1.87 12.95
CA GLN A 512 43.39 -1.22 14.10
C GLN A 512 42.16 -0.43 13.72
N GLN A 513 41.13 -0.45 14.57
CA GLN A 513 39.96 0.39 14.41
C GLN A 513 40.26 1.84 14.72
N ARG A 514 39.77 2.75 13.89
CA ARG A 514 39.88 4.19 14.08
C ARG A 514 38.54 4.86 13.96
N LEU A 515 38.27 5.78 14.89
CA LEU A 515 37.06 6.58 14.85
C LEU A 515 37.26 7.79 13.91
N GLU A 516 36.53 7.77 12.80
CA GLU A 516 36.50 8.89 11.85
C GLU A 516 35.29 9.77 12.11
N ARG A 517 35.50 11.09 12.24
CA ARG A 517 34.39 12.06 12.33
C ARG A 517 34.04 12.55 10.92
N ARG A 518 32.73 12.57 10.65
CA ARG A 518 32.17 13.07 9.39
C ARG A 518 31.57 14.46 9.63
N SER A 519 31.98 15.45 8.84
CA SER A 519 31.39 16.80 8.91
C SER A 519 29.98 16.82 8.33
N ALA A 520 29.18 17.83 8.68
CA ALA A 520 27.86 18.05 8.10
C ALA A 520 27.89 18.21 6.56
N SER A 521 29.01 18.72 6.01
CA SER A 521 29.22 18.85 4.57
C SER A 521 29.73 17.59 3.87
N ALA A 522 30.12 16.55 4.61
CA ALA A 522 30.64 15.31 4.02
C ALA A 522 29.65 14.66 3.03
N ASN A 523 28.37 14.66 3.32
CA ASN A 523 27.34 14.11 2.44
C ASN A 523 27.25 14.83 1.08
N VAL A 524 27.56 16.14 1.04
CA VAL A 524 27.62 16.93 -0.22
C VAL A 524 28.81 16.47 -1.05
N ALA A 525 30.00 16.41 -0.44
CA ALA A 525 31.23 16.02 -1.10
C ALA A 525 31.15 14.55 -1.61
N GLU A 526 30.64 13.63 -0.79
CA GLU A 526 30.48 12.22 -1.16
C GLU A 526 29.50 12.03 -2.33
N ALA A 527 28.36 12.72 -2.29
CA ALA A 527 27.41 12.70 -3.40
C ALA A 527 28.04 13.25 -4.69
N GLN A 528 28.83 14.33 -4.58
CA GLN A 528 29.53 14.91 -5.72
C GLN A 528 30.57 13.95 -6.29
N CYS A 529 31.39 13.31 -5.44
CA CYS A 529 32.35 12.29 -5.88
C CYS A 529 31.68 11.15 -6.66
N PHE A 530 30.47 10.75 -6.27
CA PHE A 530 29.69 9.75 -7.01
C PHE A 530 29.19 10.30 -8.36
N MET A 531 28.65 11.51 -8.38
CA MET A 531 28.15 12.14 -9.61
C MET A 531 29.28 12.49 -10.60
N ASP A 532 30.49 12.70 -10.12
CA ASP A 532 31.69 12.93 -10.95
C ASP A 532 32.38 11.63 -11.39
N GLY A 533 31.95 10.46 -10.84
CA GLY A 533 32.51 9.15 -11.16
C GLY A 533 33.81 8.81 -10.43
N ALA A 534 34.27 9.68 -9.52
CA ALA A 534 35.45 9.39 -8.67
C ALA A 534 35.20 8.22 -7.71
N LYS A 535 33.93 8.04 -7.29
CA LYS A 535 33.43 6.88 -6.56
C LYS A 535 32.27 6.26 -7.33
N ARG A 536 32.27 4.93 -7.49
CA ARG A 536 31.26 4.22 -8.29
C ARG A 536 30.22 3.51 -7.44
N ILE A 537 30.36 3.49 -6.14
CA ILE A 537 29.40 2.92 -5.17
C ILE A 537 28.88 4.07 -4.33
N LEU A 538 27.57 4.21 -4.25
CA LEU A 538 26.89 5.11 -3.34
C LEU A 538 26.05 4.32 -2.35
N VAL A 539 26.23 4.53 -1.05
CA VAL A 539 25.35 4.01 0.00
C VAL A 539 24.63 5.17 0.65
N PHE A 540 23.30 5.16 0.67
CA PHE A 540 22.55 6.24 1.28
C PHE A 540 21.43 5.75 2.20
N SER A 541 21.10 6.58 3.20
CA SER A 541 19.93 6.41 4.06
C SER A 541 18.97 7.59 3.91
N ASP A 542 17.71 7.40 4.36
CA ASP A 542 16.68 8.45 4.29
C ASP A 542 17.16 9.77 4.93
N ALA A 543 17.85 9.70 6.07
CA ALA A 543 18.33 10.86 6.80
C ALA A 543 19.40 11.66 6.03
N GLY A 544 20.32 10.97 5.33
CA GLY A 544 21.40 11.64 4.58
C GLY A 544 21.03 11.99 3.15
N GLY A 545 20.06 11.29 2.58
CA GLY A 545 19.69 11.39 1.17
C GLY A 545 18.58 12.40 0.85
N THR A 546 17.99 13.10 1.82
CA THR A 546 16.87 14.02 1.58
C THR A 546 17.26 15.14 0.61
N GLY A 547 16.42 15.39 -0.40
CA GLY A 547 16.57 16.48 -1.37
C GLY A 547 17.57 16.20 -2.52
N ARG A 548 18.29 15.06 -2.54
CA ARG A 548 19.34 14.77 -3.53
C ARG A 548 18.91 13.77 -4.59
N SER A 549 19.61 13.81 -5.73
CA SER A 549 19.41 12.92 -6.87
C SER A 549 20.72 12.21 -7.20
N TYR A 550 20.63 10.93 -7.59
CA TYR A 550 21.77 10.07 -7.90
C TYR A 550 21.63 9.38 -9.25
N HIS A 551 20.69 9.86 -10.09
CA HIS A 551 20.43 9.29 -11.41
C HIS A 551 21.61 9.53 -12.38
N ALA A 552 21.62 8.84 -13.51
CA ALA A 552 22.59 9.06 -14.58
C ALA A 552 22.22 10.34 -15.35
N ASP A 553 22.48 11.50 -14.73
CA ASP A 553 22.13 12.81 -15.28
C ASP A 553 22.98 13.11 -16.54
N LEU A 554 22.35 13.63 -17.58
CA LEU A 554 23.03 14.03 -18.80
C LEU A 554 24.04 15.16 -18.59
N ASP A 555 23.81 15.97 -17.55
CA ASP A 555 24.71 17.09 -17.19
C ASP A 555 25.82 16.67 -16.22
N ALA A 556 25.80 15.43 -15.69
CA ALA A 556 26.83 14.90 -14.81
C ALA A 556 27.94 14.19 -15.59
N GLN A 557 29.15 14.12 -15.01
CA GLN A 557 30.27 13.38 -15.60
C GLN A 557 30.01 11.86 -15.58
N ASN A 558 29.42 11.36 -14.50
CA ASN A 558 29.07 9.95 -14.35
C ASN A 558 27.70 9.67 -14.96
N GLN A 559 27.67 9.27 -16.21
CA GLN A 559 26.47 8.86 -16.94
C GLN A 559 26.26 7.34 -16.98
N GLN A 560 27.07 6.56 -16.25
CA GLN A 560 26.93 5.11 -16.18
C GLN A 560 25.55 4.72 -15.66
N ARG A 561 25.01 3.59 -16.14
CA ARG A 561 23.74 3.06 -15.67
C ARG A 561 23.79 2.81 -14.18
N ARG A 562 22.72 3.17 -13.47
CA ARG A 562 22.58 2.94 -12.02
C ARG A 562 21.97 1.56 -11.77
N VAL A 563 22.68 0.69 -11.06
CA VAL A 563 22.13 -0.54 -10.46
C VAL A 563 21.82 -0.22 -9.01
N HIS A 564 20.54 -0.15 -8.68
CA HIS A 564 20.06 0.28 -7.38
C HIS A 564 19.58 -0.91 -6.56
N PHE A 565 20.36 -1.30 -5.57
CA PHE A 565 20.03 -2.34 -4.60
C PHE A 565 19.20 -1.75 -3.46
N LEU A 566 17.94 -2.17 -3.34
CA LEU A 566 17.10 -1.87 -2.19
C LEU A 566 17.38 -2.94 -1.12
N LEU A 567 18.38 -2.67 -0.27
CA LEU A 567 18.86 -3.62 0.71
C LEU A 567 17.95 -3.67 1.95
N GLU A 568 17.53 -2.48 2.43
CA GLU A 568 16.60 -2.34 3.55
C GLU A 568 15.42 -1.45 3.15
N PRO A 569 14.24 -2.05 2.87
CA PRO A 569 13.07 -1.29 2.42
C PRO A 569 12.43 -0.44 3.51
N GLY A 570 12.77 -0.65 4.78
CA GLY A 570 12.19 0.05 5.92
C GLY A 570 10.73 -0.31 6.20
N TRP A 571 10.14 0.38 7.17
CA TRP A 571 8.76 0.15 7.63
C TRP A 571 7.69 0.84 6.76
N ARG A 572 8.10 1.80 5.93
CA ARG A 572 7.22 2.60 5.07
C ARG A 572 7.61 2.39 3.62
N ALA A 573 6.72 1.79 2.86
CA ALA A 573 6.92 1.61 1.43
C ALA A 573 7.15 2.94 0.69
N ASP A 574 6.57 4.03 1.17
CA ASP A 574 6.75 5.37 0.60
C ASP A 574 8.22 5.80 0.61
N ASN A 575 8.95 5.53 1.70
CA ASN A 575 10.37 5.85 1.79
C ASN A 575 11.20 5.02 0.79
N ALA A 576 10.90 3.73 0.66
CA ALA A 576 11.55 2.88 -0.34
C ALA A 576 11.36 3.42 -1.75
N ILE A 577 10.13 3.81 -2.10
CA ILE A 577 9.79 4.37 -3.42
C ILE A 577 10.45 5.73 -3.63
N GLN A 578 10.46 6.60 -2.63
CA GLN A 578 11.18 7.88 -2.69
C GLN A 578 12.67 7.67 -2.92
N GLY A 579 13.25 6.66 -2.28
CA GLY A 579 14.63 6.27 -2.50
C GLY A 579 14.89 5.79 -3.93
N LEU A 580 14.05 4.90 -4.47
CA LEU A 580 14.12 4.45 -5.87
C LEU A 580 14.00 5.63 -6.85
N GLY A 581 13.14 6.61 -6.54
CA GLY A 581 12.98 7.84 -7.33
C GLY A 581 14.21 8.75 -7.33
N ARG A 582 15.26 8.49 -6.52
CA ARG A 582 16.51 9.25 -6.56
C ARG A 582 17.43 8.84 -7.70
N THR A 583 17.28 7.62 -8.20
CA THR A 583 18.04 7.08 -9.33
C THR A 583 17.24 7.01 -10.62
N ASN A 584 15.93 7.30 -10.58
CA ASN A 584 15.08 7.42 -11.77
C ASN A 584 14.46 8.83 -11.82
N ARG A 585 14.94 9.67 -12.74
CA ARG A 585 14.50 11.06 -12.90
C ARG A 585 14.43 11.48 -14.36
N THR A 586 13.89 12.68 -14.60
CA THR A 586 14.03 13.36 -15.91
C THR A 586 15.49 13.68 -16.19
N ASN A 587 15.84 13.91 -17.44
CA ASN A 587 17.20 14.25 -17.90
C ASN A 587 18.25 13.15 -17.63
N GLN A 588 17.86 11.88 -17.73
CA GLN A 588 18.76 10.75 -17.50
C GLN A 588 19.27 10.13 -18.81
N ALA A 589 20.54 9.77 -18.85
CA ALA A 589 21.19 9.10 -19.97
C ALA A 589 20.71 7.66 -20.14
N SER A 590 20.41 6.98 -19.01
CA SER A 590 19.91 5.62 -18.97
C SER A 590 18.96 5.38 -17.81
N ALA A 591 17.97 4.51 -18.01
CA ALA A 591 17.09 4.08 -16.94
C ALA A 591 17.80 3.11 -15.98
N PRO A 592 17.53 3.16 -14.67
CA PRO A 592 18.15 2.29 -13.68
C PRO A 592 17.67 0.83 -13.78
N LEU A 593 18.48 -0.07 -13.23
CA LEU A 593 18.06 -1.40 -12.83
C LEU A 593 17.80 -1.40 -11.32
N PHE A 594 16.59 -1.74 -10.90
CA PHE A 594 16.23 -1.87 -9.48
C PHE A 594 16.35 -3.33 -9.05
N ARG A 595 17.14 -3.56 -7.99
CA ARG A 595 17.36 -4.88 -7.39
C ARG A 595 16.96 -4.90 -5.92
N PRO A 596 15.69 -5.19 -5.59
CA PRO A 596 15.32 -5.51 -4.20
C PRO A 596 16.06 -6.77 -3.74
N VAL A 597 16.64 -6.69 -2.53
CA VAL A 597 17.41 -7.80 -1.94
C VAL A 597 16.60 -8.45 -0.84
N THR A 598 16.36 -9.75 -0.95
CA THR A 598 15.54 -10.54 -0.02
C THR A 598 16.25 -11.79 0.45
N THR A 599 15.70 -12.43 1.48
CA THR A 599 16.04 -13.80 1.86
C THR A 599 14.90 -14.76 1.52
N ASP A 600 15.15 -16.04 1.65
CA ASP A 600 14.15 -17.12 1.57
C ASP A 600 13.26 -17.22 2.83
N VAL A 601 13.46 -16.34 3.80
CA VAL A 601 12.59 -16.21 4.98
C VAL A 601 11.24 -15.60 4.57
N LYS A 602 10.19 -16.40 4.65
CA LYS A 602 8.87 -16.04 4.13
C LYS A 602 8.25 -14.82 4.83
N GLY A 603 8.56 -14.62 6.11
CA GLY A 603 8.15 -13.43 6.86
C GLY A 603 8.72 -12.11 6.32
N GLU A 604 9.87 -12.12 5.64
CA GLU A 604 10.45 -10.95 4.99
C GLU A 604 9.69 -10.54 3.72
N ARG A 605 8.97 -11.44 3.10
CA ARG A 605 8.17 -11.21 1.88
C ARG A 605 7.16 -10.07 2.03
N ARG A 606 6.73 -9.79 3.26
CA ARG A 606 5.83 -8.65 3.57
C ARG A 606 6.37 -7.30 3.11
N PHE A 607 7.69 -7.08 3.24
CA PHE A 607 8.28 -5.78 2.87
C PHE A 607 8.18 -5.55 1.37
N ILE A 608 8.42 -6.59 0.58
CA ILE A 608 8.33 -6.53 -0.87
C ILE A 608 6.89 -6.40 -1.33
N SER A 609 5.96 -7.16 -0.75
CA SER A 609 4.54 -7.04 -1.10
C SER A 609 3.95 -5.68 -0.73
N THR A 610 4.40 -5.08 0.38
CA THR A 610 3.97 -3.72 0.74
C THR A 610 4.51 -2.67 -0.25
N ILE A 611 5.78 -2.76 -0.64
CA ILE A 611 6.37 -1.87 -1.67
C ILE A 611 5.67 -2.07 -3.01
N ALA A 612 5.43 -3.31 -3.39
CA ALA A 612 4.72 -3.69 -4.58
C ALA A 612 3.31 -3.09 -4.65
N ARG A 613 2.55 -3.22 -3.57
CA ARG A 613 1.21 -2.62 -3.45
C ARG A 613 1.27 -1.10 -3.58
N ARG A 614 2.24 -0.45 -2.94
CA ARG A 614 2.39 1.00 -3.02
C ARG A 614 2.79 1.46 -4.42
N LEU A 615 3.68 0.75 -5.09
CA LEU A 615 4.02 1.00 -6.50
C LEU A 615 2.80 0.84 -7.40
N ASP A 616 2.00 -0.18 -7.15
CA ASP A 616 0.76 -0.45 -7.87
C ASP A 616 -0.30 0.64 -7.61
N ALA A 617 -0.50 1.03 -6.34
CA ALA A 617 -1.40 2.11 -5.96
C ALA A 617 -0.96 3.48 -6.51
N LEU A 618 0.34 3.78 -6.51
CA LEU A 618 0.88 4.98 -7.13
C LEU A 618 0.70 4.97 -8.65
N GLY A 619 0.80 3.82 -9.28
CA GLY A 619 0.48 3.63 -10.70
C GLY A 619 -0.99 3.90 -11.01
N ALA A 620 -1.91 3.44 -10.17
CA ALA A 620 -3.33 3.66 -10.30
C ALA A 620 -3.70 5.14 -10.17
N LEU A 621 -3.15 5.82 -9.17
CA LEU A 621 -3.45 7.22 -8.88
C LEU A 621 -2.75 8.21 -9.80
N THR A 622 -1.52 7.95 -10.20
CA THR A 622 -0.78 8.87 -11.08
C THR A 622 -1.18 8.75 -12.54
N ARG A 623 -1.67 7.59 -13.00
CA ARG A 623 -1.99 7.35 -14.41
C ARG A 623 -3.45 7.04 -14.68
N GLY A 624 -4.27 6.84 -13.65
CA GLY A 624 -5.60 6.26 -13.81
C GLY A 624 -5.55 4.86 -14.45
N GLN A 625 -4.42 4.19 -14.35
CA GLN A 625 -4.16 2.90 -14.96
C GLN A 625 -3.08 2.18 -14.16
N ARG A 626 -3.41 1.02 -13.62
CA ARG A 626 -2.36 0.09 -13.18
C ARG A 626 -1.54 -0.28 -14.41
N GLN A 627 -0.29 0.16 -14.50
CA GLN A 627 0.66 -0.53 -15.35
C GLN A 627 1.10 -1.80 -14.59
N THR A 628 0.37 -2.87 -14.83
CA THR A 628 0.98 -4.16 -14.83
C THR A 628 1.95 -4.14 -16.00
N GLY A 629 3.19 -3.73 -15.77
CA GLY A 629 4.28 -4.04 -16.70
C GLY A 629 4.17 -5.52 -16.99
N GLY A 630 4.37 -5.94 -18.21
CA GLY A 630 4.10 -7.29 -18.74
C GLY A 630 4.86 -8.45 -18.07
N GLN A 631 5.23 -8.31 -16.83
CA GLN A 631 5.68 -9.35 -15.91
C GLN A 631 4.71 -9.35 -14.74
N ASN A 632 4.06 -10.49 -14.50
CA ASN A 632 3.31 -10.77 -13.28
C ASN A 632 4.27 -10.75 -12.06
N LEU A 633 4.78 -9.58 -11.69
CA LEU A 633 5.65 -9.41 -10.52
C LEU A 633 4.88 -9.58 -9.21
N PHE A 634 3.53 -9.52 -9.24
CA PHE A 634 2.71 -9.56 -8.04
C PHE A 634 1.48 -10.44 -8.24
N ASP A 635 1.41 -11.52 -7.46
CA ASP A 635 0.19 -12.31 -7.28
C ASP A 635 -0.74 -11.52 -6.32
N PRO A 636 -2.08 -11.48 -6.53
CA PRO A 636 -3.02 -10.97 -5.55
C PRO A 636 -2.83 -11.56 -4.14
N ALA A 637 -2.35 -12.80 -4.05
CA ALA A 637 -2.00 -13.45 -2.79
C ALA A 637 -0.78 -12.81 -2.09
N ASP A 638 0.07 -12.09 -2.81
CA ASP A 638 1.19 -11.37 -2.23
C ASP A 638 0.76 -10.04 -1.56
N ASN A 639 -0.48 -9.58 -1.79
CA ASN A 639 -1.02 -8.40 -1.13
C ASN A 639 -1.54 -8.72 0.27
N LEU A 640 -0.64 -8.75 1.25
CA LEU A 640 -0.95 -9.08 2.65
C LEU A 640 -1.80 -8.02 3.37
N GLU A 641 -2.04 -6.85 2.78
CA GLU A 641 -2.92 -5.83 3.37
C GLU A 641 -4.33 -5.85 2.79
N SER A 642 -4.62 -6.78 1.85
CA SER A 642 -5.97 -6.96 1.30
C SER A 642 -6.97 -7.42 2.37
N ASP A 643 -8.26 -7.18 2.14
CA ASP A 643 -9.29 -7.67 3.05
C ASP A 643 -9.34 -9.20 3.07
N TYR A 644 -8.99 -9.86 1.97
CA TYR A 644 -8.81 -11.31 1.90
C TYR A 644 -7.71 -11.80 2.83
N ALA A 645 -6.59 -11.09 2.89
CA ALA A 645 -5.47 -11.40 3.77
C ALA A 645 -5.83 -11.17 5.25
N LYS A 646 -6.59 -10.11 5.57
CA LYS A 646 -7.07 -9.84 6.94
C LYS A 646 -8.05 -10.91 7.40
N ASP A 647 -8.99 -11.29 6.54
CA ASP A 647 -9.96 -12.33 6.84
C ASP A 647 -9.28 -13.71 7.00
N ALA A 648 -8.33 -14.03 6.13
CA ALA A 648 -7.51 -15.22 6.26
C ALA A 648 -6.71 -15.26 7.56
N LEU A 649 -6.17 -14.12 8.04
CA LEU A 649 -5.48 -14.07 9.33
C LEU A 649 -6.43 -14.26 10.50
N SER A 650 -7.60 -13.64 10.46
CA SER A 650 -8.64 -13.88 11.48
C SER A 650 -8.98 -15.38 11.54
N ARG A 651 -9.19 -16.00 10.38
CA ARG A 651 -9.44 -17.44 10.29
C ARG A 651 -8.28 -18.28 10.82
N TRP A 652 -7.02 -17.90 10.52
CA TRP A 652 -5.83 -18.57 11.03
C TRP A 652 -5.80 -18.58 12.56
N PHE A 653 -6.12 -17.45 13.22
CA PHE A 653 -6.18 -17.38 14.69
C PHE A 653 -7.28 -18.29 15.29
N HIS A 654 -8.45 -18.39 14.65
CA HIS A 654 -9.50 -19.30 15.10
C HIS A 654 -9.06 -20.75 14.97
N LEU A 655 -8.45 -21.13 13.85
CA LEU A 655 -7.92 -22.48 13.66
C LEU A 655 -6.78 -22.80 14.65
N LEU A 656 -5.93 -21.82 14.96
CA LEU A 656 -4.88 -21.96 15.97
C LEU A 656 -5.48 -22.21 17.36
N TYR A 657 -6.49 -21.41 17.74
CA TYR A 657 -7.19 -21.56 19.03
C TYR A 657 -7.90 -22.92 19.15
N ASP A 658 -8.53 -23.38 18.09
CA ASP A 658 -9.20 -24.69 18.02
C ASP A 658 -8.21 -25.87 17.95
N GLY A 659 -6.89 -25.61 17.91
CA GLY A 659 -5.87 -26.67 17.81
C GLY A 659 -5.84 -27.41 16.48
N LYS A 660 -6.29 -26.77 15.41
CA LYS A 660 -6.50 -27.35 14.07
C LYS A 660 -5.35 -27.04 13.08
N LEU A 661 -4.29 -26.38 13.51
CA LEU A 661 -3.11 -26.08 12.70
C LEU A 661 -2.00 -27.10 12.99
N GLU A 662 -1.21 -27.42 11.97
CA GLU A 662 -0.06 -28.35 12.10
C GLU A 662 1.22 -27.60 12.52
N ALA A 663 1.40 -26.36 12.05
CA ALA A 663 2.65 -25.61 12.24
C ALA A 663 2.87 -25.16 13.67
N ALA A 664 1.81 -24.86 14.43
CA ALA A 664 1.94 -24.35 15.80
C ALA A 664 0.76 -24.77 16.69
N ARG A 665 1.05 -25.00 17.97
CA ARG A 665 0.04 -25.13 19.02
C ARG A 665 -0.25 -23.78 19.63
N PHE A 666 -1.49 -23.56 20.08
CA PHE A 666 -1.93 -22.27 20.59
C PHE A 666 -1.08 -21.76 21.76
N GLY A 667 -0.88 -22.58 22.80
CA GLY A 667 -0.08 -22.21 23.96
C GLY A 667 1.38 -21.87 23.63
N ASP A 668 2.04 -22.71 22.83
CA ASP A 668 3.43 -22.50 22.40
C ASP A 668 3.58 -21.24 21.55
N PHE A 669 2.60 -20.98 20.68
CA PHE A 669 2.60 -19.77 19.85
C PHE A 669 2.43 -18.51 20.69
N VAL A 670 1.49 -18.51 21.64
CA VAL A 670 1.25 -17.36 22.55
C VAL A 670 2.48 -17.09 23.40
N GLU A 671 3.08 -18.14 23.99
CA GLU A 671 4.29 -18.02 24.81
C GLU A 671 5.47 -17.43 24.01
N ARG A 672 5.75 -17.94 22.80
CA ARG A 672 6.88 -17.49 21.98
C ARG A 672 6.68 -16.10 21.38
N THR A 673 5.45 -15.74 21.04
CA THR A 673 5.16 -14.46 20.37
C THR A 673 4.77 -13.34 21.33
N GLY A 674 4.32 -13.67 22.55
CA GLY A 674 3.77 -12.71 23.50
C GLY A 674 2.50 -12.01 23.03
N LEU A 675 1.77 -12.62 22.06
CA LEU A 675 0.50 -12.08 21.59
C LEU A 675 -0.61 -12.44 22.58
N LYS A 676 -1.35 -11.44 23.03
CA LYS A 676 -2.55 -11.67 23.85
C LYS A 676 -3.70 -12.04 22.93
N LEU A 677 -4.05 -13.31 22.90
CA LEU A 677 -5.10 -13.86 22.04
C LEU A 677 -6.33 -14.34 22.82
N GLU A 678 -6.27 -14.35 24.15
CA GLU A 678 -7.36 -14.78 25.01
C GLU A 678 -8.00 -13.62 25.77
N ASN A 679 -9.30 -13.71 25.98
CA ASN A 679 -10.07 -12.88 26.89
C ASN A 679 -9.92 -13.42 28.34
N PRO A 680 -10.26 -12.63 29.36
CA PRO A 680 -10.22 -13.08 30.76
C PRO A 680 -11.13 -14.28 31.07
N ASP A 681 -12.11 -14.54 30.24
CA ASP A 681 -13.04 -15.69 30.32
C ASP A 681 -12.51 -16.96 29.65
N GLY A 682 -11.29 -16.91 29.09
CA GLY A 682 -10.62 -18.03 28.42
C GLY A 682 -11.03 -18.20 26.94
N GLY A 683 -11.91 -17.37 26.40
CA GLY A 683 -12.27 -17.38 24.97
C GLY A 683 -11.26 -16.65 24.10
N LEU A 684 -11.26 -16.93 22.80
CA LEU A 684 -10.46 -16.17 21.83
C LEU A 684 -10.87 -14.69 21.83
N SER A 685 -9.89 -13.79 21.84
CA SER A 685 -10.14 -12.36 21.89
C SER A 685 -10.84 -11.85 20.63
N ASP A 686 -11.89 -11.04 20.79
CA ASP A 686 -12.54 -10.31 19.69
C ASP A 686 -11.57 -9.33 18.99
N ASN A 687 -10.51 -8.94 19.69
CA ASN A 687 -9.51 -8.00 19.24
C ASN A 687 -8.21 -8.68 18.78
N LEU A 688 -8.30 -9.39 17.66
CA LEU A 688 -7.16 -10.10 17.09
C LEU A 688 -6.07 -9.13 16.58
N PRO A 689 -4.79 -9.53 16.62
CA PRO A 689 -3.68 -8.73 16.13
C PRO A 689 -3.80 -8.41 14.65
N THR A 690 -3.37 -7.20 14.27
CA THR A 690 -3.24 -6.84 12.86
C THR A 690 -2.17 -7.69 12.17
N ILE A 691 -2.26 -7.83 10.85
CA ILE A 691 -1.25 -8.55 10.04
C ILE A 691 0.15 -8.03 10.33
N GLN A 692 0.33 -6.72 10.40
CA GLN A 692 1.63 -6.12 10.68
C GLN A 692 2.16 -6.54 12.06
N ARG A 693 1.31 -6.54 13.08
CA ARG A 693 1.70 -6.98 14.43
C ARG A 693 2.03 -8.46 14.47
N TRP A 694 1.23 -9.29 13.83
CA TRP A 694 1.46 -10.72 13.72
C TRP A 694 2.78 -11.04 13.01
N LEU A 695 3.02 -10.44 11.82
CA LEU A 695 4.25 -10.62 11.06
C LEU A 695 5.50 -10.20 11.86
N ASN A 696 5.41 -9.13 12.64
CA ASN A 696 6.51 -8.69 13.48
C ASN A 696 6.84 -9.72 14.57
N ARG A 697 5.84 -10.43 15.06
CA ARG A 697 6.02 -11.45 16.09
C ARG A 697 6.59 -12.74 15.53
N ILE A 698 6.13 -13.20 14.37
CA ILE A 698 6.65 -14.43 13.77
C ILE A 698 8.10 -14.30 13.29
N LEU A 699 8.58 -13.09 12.93
CA LEU A 699 10.00 -12.89 12.59
C LEU A 699 10.96 -13.27 13.72
N ALA A 700 10.54 -13.32 14.95
CA ALA A 700 11.37 -13.73 16.07
C ALA A 700 11.27 -15.23 16.38
N LEU A 701 10.63 -16.01 15.53
CA LEU A 701 10.56 -17.47 15.65
C LEU A 701 11.69 -18.15 14.85
N PRO A 702 12.07 -19.38 15.18
CA PRO A 702 12.97 -20.18 14.34
C PRO A 702 12.48 -20.26 12.90
N ILE A 703 13.41 -20.26 11.92
CA ILE A 703 13.10 -20.11 10.50
C ILE A 703 12.13 -21.19 9.99
N ALA A 704 12.32 -22.44 10.35
CA ALA A 704 11.44 -23.51 9.95
C ALA A 704 10.00 -23.29 10.44
N LEU A 705 9.83 -22.88 11.70
CA LEU A 705 8.53 -22.63 12.31
C LEU A 705 7.83 -21.43 11.68
N GLN A 706 8.54 -20.30 11.53
CA GLN A 706 7.93 -19.12 10.89
C GLN A 706 7.55 -19.38 9.43
N ASN A 707 8.35 -20.11 8.68
CA ASN A 707 8.05 -20.47 7.30
C ASN A 707 6.83 -21.40 7.20
N SER A 708 6.68 -22.38 8.10
CA SER A 708 5.51 -23.25 8.16
C SER A 708 4.22 -22.47 8.50
N ILE A 709 4.27 -21.61 9.52
CA ILE A 709 3.16 -20.73 9.89
C ILE A 709 2.75 -19.82 8.71
N PHE A 710 3.74 -19.27 8.03
CA PHE A 710 3.48 -18.37 6.91
C PHE A 710 2.88 -19.12 5.70
N GLU A 711 3.27 -20.39 5.48
CA GLU A 711 2.67 -21.24 4.42
C GLU A 711 1.20 -21.55 4.68
N GLU A 712 0.86 -21.94 5.92
CA GLU A 712 -0.53 -22.17 6.30
C GLU A 712 -1.39 -20.91 6.07
N TYR A 713 -0.87 -19.77 6.51
CA TYR A 713 -1.54 -18.50 6.32
C TYR A 713 -1.74 -18.15 4.83
N LEU A 714 -0.70 -18.28 3.99
CA LEU A 714 -0.83 -18.04 2.55
C LEU A 714 -1.81 -19.01 1.88
N GLY A 715 -1.87 -20.26 2.34
CA GLY A 715 -2.88 -21.22 1.88
C GLY A 715 -4.31 -20.73 2.13
N LEU A 716 -4.56 -20.13 3.30
CA LEU A 716 -5.86 -19.52 3.62
C LEU A 716 -6.15 -18.28 2.77
N VAL A 717 -5.15 -17.42 2.52
CA VAL A 717 -5.29 -16.24 1.63
C VAL A 717 -5.69 -16.68 0.23
N GLU A 718 -5.00 -17.68 -0.34
CA GLU A 718 -5.33 -18.21 -1.67
C GLU A 718 -6.73 -18.80 -1.72
N ALA A 719 -7.13 -19.54 -0.68
CA ALA A 719 -8.47 -20.10 -0.60
C ALA A 719 -9.56 -19.00 -0.58
N ARG A 720 -9.33 -17.90 0.14
CA ARG A 720 -10.25 -16.76 0.17
C ARG A 720 -10.34 -16.05 -1.18
N ILE A 721 -9.21 -15.82 -1.83
CA ILE A 721 -9.17 -15.23 -3.17
C ILE A 721 -9.89 -16.12 -4.18
N GLU A 722 -9.70 -17.44 -4.10
CA GLU A 722 -10.36 -18.37 -5.01
C GLU A 722 -11.87 -18.41 -4.78
N ALA A 723 -12.32 -18.46 -3.53
CA ALA A 723 -13.74 -18.38 -3.19
C ALA A 723 -14.38 -17.08 -3.68
N ALA A 724 -13.70 -15.94 -3.52
CA ALA A 724 -14.17 -14.66 -4.03
C ALA A 724 -14.22 -14.64 -5.57
N ARG A 725 -13.26 -15.28 -6.24
CA ARG A 725 -13.25 -15.43 -7.71
C ARG A 725 -14.43 -16.28 -8.20
N GLU A 726 -14.69 -17.39 -7.54
CA GLU A 726 -15.82 -18.27 -7.88
C GLU A 726 -17.18 -17.60 -7.63
N ALA A 727 -17.27 -16.81 -6.56
CA ALA A 727 -18.46 -16.01 -6.24
C ALA A 727 -18.62 -14.77 -7.16
N GLY A 728 -17.62 -14.43 -7.97
CA GLY A 728 -17.63 -13.22 -8.78
C GLY A 728 -17.45 -11.91 -7.99
N THR A 729 -17.06 -12.02 -6.72
CA THR A 729 -16.87 -10.87 -5.79
C THR A 729 -15.41 -10.51 -5.59
N LEU A 730 -14.49 -11.08 -6.38
CA LEU A 730 -13.07 -10.79 -6.26
C LEU A 730 -12.77 -9.34 -6.66
N ASP A 731 -12.44 -8.51 -5.68
CA ASP A 731 -11.96 -7.16 -5.90
C ASP A 731 -10.45 -7.17 -6.20
N LEU A 732 -10.13 -7.09 -7.48
CA LEU A 732 -8.75 -6.91 -7.97
C LEU A 732 -8.42 -5.43 -8.23
N GLY A 733 -9.30 -4.53 -7.83
CA GLY A 733 -9.28 -3.14 -8.26
C GLY A 733 -9.68 -2.99 -9.73
N LEU A 734 -8.96 -2.17 -10.50
CA LEU A 734 -9.24 -2.01 -11.93
C LEU A 734 -8.85 -3.28 -12.70
N GLU A 735 -9.83 -4.05 -13.14
CA GLU A 735 -9.62 -5.17 -14.04
C GLU A 735 -9.37 -4.67 -15.46
N THR A 736 -8.19 -4.93 -15.99
CA THR A 736 -7.91 -4.66 -17.42
C THR A 736 -8.24 -5.90 -18.23
N VAL A 737 -9.35 -5.85 -18.94
CA VAL A 737 -9.76 -6.90 -19.89
C VAL A 737 -9.17 -6.53 -21.26
N ARG A 738 -8.19 -7.32 -21.71
CA ARG A 738 -7.65 -7.20 -23.07
C ARG A 738 -8.63 -7.84 -24.04
N VAL A 739 -9.00 -7.08 -25.06
CA VAL A 739 -9.94 -7.49 -26.11
C VAL A 739 -9.31 -7.27 -27.48
N ASP A 740 -9.73 -8.00 -28.48
CA ASP A 740 -9.22 -7.80 -29.84
C ASP A 740 -9.74 -6.48 -30.41
N SER A 741 -11.04 -6.24 -30.22
CA SER A 741 -11.71 -5.02 -30.60
C SER A 741 -13.00 -4.84 -29.79
N PHE A 742 -13.45 -3.60 -29.69
CA PHE A 742 -14.81 -3.29 -29.23
C PHE A 742 -15.45 -2.24 -30.15
N SER A 743 -16.75 -2.31 -30.29
CA SER A 743 -17.56 -1.33 -31.04
C SER A 743 -18.64 -0.76 -30.11
N VAL A 744 -18.89 0.53 -30.24
CA VAL A 744 -19.93 1.22 -29.47
C VAL A 744 -21.29 0.93 -30.10
N LEU A 745 -22.21 0.35 -29.30
CA LEU A 745 -23.59 0.08 -29.69
C LEU A 745 -24.50 1.27 -29.34
N SER A 746 -24.34 1.82 -28.14
CA SER A 746 -25.00 3.06 -27.72
C SER A 746 -24.07 3.88 -26.81
N ASP A 747 -24.28 5.20 -26.79
CA ASP A 747 -23.52 6.15 -26.00
C ASP A 747 -24.47 7.27 -25.52
N ASP A 748 -24.99 7.12 -24.30
CA ASP A 748 -26.04 7.96 -23.74
C ASP A 748 -25.46 8.84 -22.63
N VAL A 749 -25.71 10.16 -22.70
CA VAL A 749 -25.32 11.11 -21.66
C VAL A 749 -26.28 11.02 -20.48
N LEU A 750 -25.77 10.63 -19.31
CA LEU A 750 -26.53 10.58 -18.06
C LEU A 750 -26.61 11.95 -17.37
N ARG A 751 -25.49 12.69 -17.39
CA ARG A 751 -25.36 14.00 -16.75
C ARG A 751 -24.21 14.77 -17.40
N THR A 752 -24.36 16.09 -17.48
CA THR A 752 -23.28 17.03 -17.81
C THR A 752 -23.00 17.89 -16.58
N ASP A 753 -21.74 17.99 -16.18
CA ASP A 753 -21.34 18.89 -15.09
C ASP A 753 -21.42 20.35 -15.54
N PRO A 754 -22.17 21.21 -14.82
CA PRO A 754 -22.38 22.59 -15.28
C PRO A 754 -21.11 23.45 -15.22
N VAL A 755 -20.11 23.07 -14.40
CA VAL A 755 -18.90 23.86 -14.20
C VAL A 755 -17.81 23.48 -15.19
N SER A 756 -17.49 22.19 -15.27
CA SER A 756 -16.40 21.69 -16.14
C SER A 756 -16.87 21.29 -17.53
N GLY A 757 -18.18 21.10 -17.74
CA GLY A 757 -18.73 20.52 -18.96
C GLY A 757 -18.44 19.02 -19.12
N ALA A 758 -17.83 18.39 -18.13
CA ALA A 758 -17.53 16.95 -18.14
C ALA A 758 -18.82 16.13 -18.06
N GLU A 759 -18.91 15.09 -18.88
CA GLU A 759 -20.10 14.25 -18.98
C GLU A 759 -19.93 12.93 -18.24
N THR A 760 -21.04 12.46 -17.65
CA THR A 760 -21.22 11.07 -17.26
C THR A 760 -22.02 10.39 -18.37
N ARG A 761 -21.53 9.27 -18.85
CA ARG A 761 -22.10 8.56 -19.99
C ARG A 761 -22.31 7.09 -19.67
N LEU A 762 -23.39 6.51 -20.23
CA LEU A 762 -23.61 5.07 -20.27
C LEU A 762 -23.27 4.58 -21.67
N VAL A 763 -22.23 3.78 -21.78
CA VAL A 763 -21.76 3.24 -23.05
C VAL A 763 -22.01 1.75 -23.10
N SER A 764 -22.77 1.28 -24.11
CA SER A 764 -22.98 -0.14 -24.37
C SER A 764 -22.02 -0.56 -25.49
N LEU A 765 -21.27 -1.60 -25.26
CA LEU A 765 -20.19 -2.05 -26.15
C LEU A 765 -20.46 -3.50 -26.61
N GLU A 766 -20.20 -3.78 -27.86
CA GLU A 766 -19.95 -5.13 -28.34
C GLU A 766 -18.45 -5.40 -28.30
N VAL A 767 -18.06 -6.37 -27.52
CA VAL A 767 -16.66 -6.71 -27.25
C VAL A 767 -16.31 -8.03 -27.92
N LYS A 768 -15.27 -8.06 -28.75
CA LYS A 768 -14.73 -9.28 -29.37
C LYS A 768 -13.42 -9.64 -28.68
N ARG A 769 -13.33 -10.87 -28.24
CA ARG A 769 -12.18 -11.37 -27.50
C ARG A 769 -11.77 -12.73 -28.03
N GLN A 770 -10.54 -12.83 -28.53
CA GLN A 770 -9.94 -14.12 -28.86
C GLN A 770 -9.41 -14.76 -27.57
N LEU A 771 -9.78 -15.99 -27.35
CA LEU A 771 -9.31 -16.77 -26.22
C LEU A 771 -7.83 -17.08 -26.42
N ARG A 772 -6.98 -16.78 -25.41
CA ARG A 772 -5.53 -17.05 -25.45
C ARG A 772 -5.22 -18.29 -24.61
N PRO A 773 -5.22 -19.48 -25.19
CA PRO A 773 -4.96 -20.69 -24.45
C PRO A 773 -3.52 -20.78 -23.96
N LEU A 774 -3.31 -21.49 -22.85
CA LEU A 774 -1.98 -21.84 -22.37
C LEU A 774 -1.32 -22.78 -23.40
N ARG A 775 -0.25 -22.31 -24.02
CA ARG A 775 0.45 -23.05 -25.08
C ARG A 775 1.19 -24.25 -24.50
N PHE A 776 1.14 -25.39 -25.19
CA PHE A 776 1.84 -26.61 -24.80
C PHE A 776 3.34 -26.39 -24.59
N LYS A 777 4.00 -25.62 -25.45
CA LYS A 777 5.42 -25.26 -25.29
C LYS A 777 5.74 -24.55 -23.99
N ARG A 778 4.80 -23.73 -23.48
CA ARG A 778 4.96 -23.06 -22.19
C ARG A 778 4.76 -24.04 -21.03
N LEU A 779 3.78 -24.94 -21.17
CA LEU A 779 3.50 -25.97 -20.18
C LEU A 779 4.72 -26.89 -19.94
N VAL A 780 5.36 -27.33 -21.01
CA VAL A 780 6.58 -28.17 -20.96
C VAL A 780 7.77 -27.44 -20.31
N ARG A 781 7.87 -26.12 -20.46
CA ARG A 781 8.91 -25.33 -19.78
C ARG A 781 8.67 -25.16 -18.26
N MET A 782 7.42 -25.23 -17.86
CA MET A 782 7.04 -25.01 -16.46
C MET A 782 7.00 -26.31 -15.66
N HIS A 783 6.74 -27.44 -16.31
CA HIS A 783 6.50 -28.73 -15.66
C HIS A 783 7.14 -29.89 -16.45
N GLU A 784 7.73 -30.84 -15.75
CA GLU A 784 8.18 -32.12 -16.30
C GLU A 784 6.97 -33.05 -16.42
N ILE A 785 6.33 -33.02 -17.60
CA ILE A 785 5.09 -33.76 -17.87
C ILE A 785 5.32 -35.27 -17.81
N GLY A 786 4.52 -36.00 -17.06
CA GLY A 786 4.65 -37.45 -16.83
C GLY A 786 5.44 -37.78 -15.56
N SER A 787 5.96 -36.77 -14.83
CA SER A 787 6.49 -36.96 -13.50
C SER A 787 5.37 -37.09 -12.45
N PRO A 788 5.64 -37.63 -11.24
CA PRO A 788 4.67 -37.67 -10.14
C PRO A 788 4.11 -36.28 -9.75
N GLN A 789 4.87 -35.23 -10.05
CA GLN A 789 4.50 -33.84 -9.80
C GLN A 789 3.62 -33.25 -10.91
N ALA A 790 3.62 -33.82 -12.13
CA ALA A 790 2.88 -33.29 -13.26
C ALA A 790 2.25 -34.43 -14.09
N ILE A 791 1.07 -34.89 -13.62
CA ILE A 791 0.36 -36.06 -14.16
C ILE A 791 -0.57 -35.62 -15.29
N PRO A 792 -0.40 -36.10 -16.52
CA PRO A 792 -1.30 -35.80 -17.61
C PRO A 792 -2.63 -36.59 -17.47
N LEU A 793 -3.75 -35.89 -17.55
CA LEU A 793 -5.08 -36.45 -17.40
C LEU A 793 -5.95 -36.17 -18.61
N ARG A 794 -6.88 -37.12 -18.88
CA ARG A 794 -7.96 -36.97 -19.84
C ARG A 794 -9.30 -37.25 -19.16
N ASN A 795 -10.28 -36.43 -19.45
CA ASN A 795 -11.63 -36.68 -18.95
C ASN A 795 -12.35 -37.69 -19.87
N ALA A 796 -12.71 -38.84 -19.32
CA ALA A 796 -13.33 -39.96 -20.05
C ALA A 796 -14.60 -39.58 -20.80
N ARG A 797 -15.38 -38.62 -20.27
CA ARG A 797 -16.66 -38.21 -20.88
C ARG A 797 -16.50 -37.12 -21.93
N SER A 798 -15.71 -36.09 -21.65
CA SER A 798 -15.59 -34.90 -22.52
C SER A 798 -14.39 -34.99 -23.51
N GLY A 799 -13.51 -35.97 -23.33
CA GLY A 799 -12.26 -36.09 -24.08
C GLY A 799 -11.24 -34.98 -23.84
N LYS A 800 -11.56 -33.99 -22.99
CA LYS A 800 -10.70 -32.85 -22.69
C LYS A 800 -9.55 -33.25 -21.82
N VAL A 801 -8.44 -32.50 -21.92
CA VAL A 801 -7.20 -32.79 -21.19
C VAL A 801 -6.89 -31.77 -20.09
N ALA A 802 -6.18 -32.22 -19.07
CA ALA A 802 -5.65 -31.39 -18.00
C ALA A 802 -4.30 -31.92 -17.52
N LEU A 803 -3.38 -31.03 -17.12
CA LEU A 803 -2.20 -31.41 -16.38
C LEU A 803 -2.47 -31.23 -14.89
N SER A 804 -2.38 -32.31 -14.14
CA SER A 804 -2.55 -32.32 -12.69
C SER A 804 -1.22 -32.04 -12.03
N VAL A 805 -1.10 -30.89 -11.36
CA VAL A 805 0.09 -30.47 -10.59
C VAL A 805 -0.26 -30.29 -9.12
N PRO A 806 0.68 -30.40 -8.16
CA PRO A 806 0.42 -30.14 -6.76
C PRO A 806 -0.14 -28.72 -6.55
N ALA A 807 -1.11 -28.59 -5.69
CA ALA A 807 -1.65 -27.32 -5.22
C ALA A 807 -1.41 -27.20 -3.71
N ARG A 808 -1.46 -25.97 -3.18
CA ARG A 808 -1.35 -25.74 -1.74
C ARG A 808 -2.50 -26.45 -1.00
N ARG A 809 -2.16 -27.01 0.15
CA ARG A 809 -3.14 -27.65 1.03
C ARG A 809 -4.19 -26.65 1.49
N LEU A 810 -5.43 -27.10 1.64
CA LEU A 810 -6.52 -26.32 2.21
C LEU A 810 -6.79 -26.83 3.64
N ILE A 811 -6.95 -25.93 4.58
CA ILE A 811 -7.41 -26.27 5.92
C ILE A 811 -8.90 -25.98 5.96
N ALA A 812 -9.69 -27.02 6.13
CA ALA A 812 -11.15 -26.95 6.20
C ALA A 812 -11.61 -26.30 7.52
N ASP A 813 -12.91 -26.00 7.62
CA ASP A 813 -13.48 -25.37 8.81
C ASP A 813 -13.43 -26.25 10.07
N ASP A 814 -13.37 -27.56 9.91
CA ASP A 814 -13.15 -28.55 10.98
C ASP A 814 -11.66 -28.77 11.31
N GLY A 815 -10.75 -28.12 10.58
CA GLY A 815 -9.30 -28.25 10.74
C GLY A 815 -8.67 -29.39 9.96
N ALA A 816 -9.46 -30.14 9.18
CA ALA A 816 -8.90 -31.20 8.36
C ALA A 816 -7.99 -30.59 7.26
N VAL A 817 -6.80 -31.16 7.12
CA VAL A 817 -5.88 -30.79 6.05
C VAL A 817 -6.31 -31.51 4.78
N ILE A 818 -6.75 -30.73 3.77
CA ILE A 818 -7.22 -31.26 2.51
C ILE A 818 -6.09 -31.12 1.47
N GLU A 819 -5.57 -32.23 1.04
CA GLU A 819 -4.61 -32.27 -0.07
C GLU A 819 -5.33 -31.93 -1.38
N ARG A 820 -4.72 -31.08 -2.20
CA ARG A 820 -5.28 -30.62 -3.47
C ARG A 820 -4.29 -30.78 -4.62
N ARG A 821 -4.86 -30.94 -5.81
CA ARG A 821 -4.12 -30.83 -7.07
C ARG A 821 -4.77 -29.77 -7.94
N ARG A 822 -3.95 -29.02 -8.68
CA ARG A 822 -4.41 -28.05 -9.65
C ARG A 822 -4.46 -28.69 -11.02
N LEU A 823 -5.64 -28.67 -11.63
CA LEU A 823 -5.82 -29.09 -13.00
C LEU A 823 -5.60 -27.91 -13.93
N LEU A 824 -4.48 -27.90 -14.63
CA LEU A 824 -4.15 -26.91 -15.67
C LEU A 824 -4.77 -27.39 -16.97
N ARG A 825 -5.52 -26.52 -17.65
CA ARG A 825 -6.13 -26.76 -18.95
C ARG A 825 -5.77 -25.60 -19.90
N PRO A 826 -5.95 -25.74 -21.22
CA PRO A 826 -5.66 -24.66 -22.16
C PRO A 826 -6.30 -23.31 -21.83
N LEU A 827 -7.56 -23.29 -21.42
CA LEU A 827 -8.30 -22.05 -21.13
C LEU A 827 -8.64 -21.83 -19.66
N LYS A 828 -8.50 -22.84 -18.80
CA LYS A 828 -9.02 -22.80 -17.43
C LYS A 828 -8.11 -23.59 -16.52
N SER A 829 -7.94 -23.14 -15.29
CA SER A 829 -7.34 -23.93 -14.23
C SER A 829 -8.31 -24.01 -13.05
N ALA A 830 -8.32 -25.13 -12.33
CA ALA A 830 -9.14 -25.31 -11.14
C ALA A 830 -8.39 -26.19 -10.13
N ASN A 831 -8.55 -25.89 -8.84
CA ASN A 831 -8.03 -26.71 -7.77
C ASN A 831 -9.07 -27.79 -7.41
N TRP A 832 -8.60 -29.01 -7.25
CA TRP A 832 -9.42 -30.18 -6.90
C TRP A 832 -8.85 -30.83 -5.65
N THR A 833 -9.72 -31.27 -4.75
CA THR A 833 -9.29 -32.15 -3.65
C THR A 833 -8.92 -33.53 -4.23
N LEU A 834 -8.04 -34.26 -3.58
CA LEU A 834 -7.65 -35.60 -4.04
C LEU A 834 -8.88 -36.53 -4.10
N ASP A 835 -9.79 -36.44 -3.13
CA ASP A 835 -10.99 -37.24 -3.09
C ASP A 835 -11.93 -36.94 -4.28
N ALA A 836 -12.20 -35.63 -4.50
CA ALA A 836 -13.02 -35.21 -5.65
C ALA A 836 -12.38 -35.56 -7.00
N LEU A 837 -11.05 -35.54 -7.08
CA LEU A 837 -10.33 -35.95 -8.28
C LEU A 837 -10.43 -37.48 -8.49
N GLY A 838 -10.29 -38.27 -7.41
CA GLY A 838 -10.41 -39.73 -7.45
C GLY A 838 -11.82 -40.23 -7.79
N GLU A 839 -12.86 -39.49 -7.37
CA GLU A 839 -14.24 -39.77 -7.72
C GLU A 839 -14.67 -39.22 -9.09
N SER A 840 -13.79 -38.52 -9.77
CA SER A 840 -14.08 -37.85 -11.02
C SER A 840 -13.85 -38.77 -12.23
N LEU A 841 -14.20 -38.26 -13.41
CA LEU A 841 -13.96 -38.94 -14.69
C LEU A 841 -12.58 -38.55 -15.30
N TRP A 842 -11.66 -38.06 -14.51
CA TRP A 842 -10.31 -37.76 -14.95
C TRP A 842 -9.43 -39.00 -14.80
N GLU A 843 -8.85 -39.45 -15.90
CA GLU A 843 -8.01 -40.65 -15.98
C GLU A 843 -6.63 -40.27 -16.49
N GLU A 844 -5.60 -40.96 -16.02
CA GLU A 844 -4.23 -40.77 -16.51
C GLU A 844 -4.09 -41.16 -17.99
N VAL A 845 -3.34 -40.39 -18.74
CA VAL A 845 -3.12 -40.59 -20.15
C VAL A 845 -1.64 -40.45 -20.50
N GLY A 846 -1.19 -41.16 -21.52
CA GLY A 846 0.20 -41.12 -21.99
C GLY A 846 0.60 -39.72 -22.50
N VAL A 847 1.84 -39.30 -22.23
CA VAL A 847 2.37 -37.95 -22.57
C VAL A 847 2.20 -37.61 -24.07
N THR A 848 2.35 -38.60 -24.96
CA THR A 848 2.20 -38.38 -26.39
C THR A 848 0.78 -38.08 -26.78
N GLU A 849 -0.20 -38.85 -26.27
CA GLU A 849 -1.62 -38.62 -26.50
C GLU A 849 -2.06 -37.29 -25.86
N PHE A 850 -1.61 -37.00 -24.62
CA PHE A 850 -1.85 -35.74 -23.96
C PHE A 850 -1.40 -34.54 -24.78
N SER A 851 -0.19 -34.59 -25.34
CA SER A 851 0.35 -33.51 -26.17
C SER A 851 -0.47 -33.25 -27.43
N GLN A 852 -0.94 -34.30 -28.08
CA GLN A 852 -1.79 -34.18 -29.25
C GLN A 852 -3.16 -33.57 -28.93
N LEU A 853 -3.81 -34.07 -27.90
CA LEU A 853 -5.12 -33.57 -27.45
C LEU A 853 -5.04 -32.15 -26.94
N TRP A 854 -3.96 -31.80 -26.20
CA TRP A 854 -3.73 -30.42 -25.73
C TRP A 854 -3.58 -29.45 -26.90
N THR A 855 -2.76 -29.83 -27.92
CA THR A 855 -2.53 -29.01 -29.12
C THR A 855 -3.82 -28.84 -29.94
N GLN A 856 -4.66 -29.87 -29.99
CA GLN A 856 -5.96 -29.78 -30.62
C GLN A 856 -6.90 -28.80 -29.86
N GLU A 857 -6.99 -28.94 -28.53
CA GLU A 857 -7.83 -28.06 -27.68
C GLU A 857 -7.28 -26.61 -27.73
N GLU A 858 -5.96 -26.43 -27.72
CA GLU A 858 -5.29 -25.14 -27.88
C GLU A 858 -5.67 -24.46 -29.20
N SER A 859 -5.57 -25.21 -30.30
CA SER A 859 -5.90 -24.69 -31.64
C SER A 859 -7.37 -24.37 -31.81
N ALA A 860 -8.27 -25.22 -31.30
CA ALA A 860 -9.70 -25.01 -31.35
C ALA A 860 -10.12 -23.78 -30.53
N ALA A 861 -9.52 -23.59 -29.35
CA ALA A 861 -9.76 -22.43 -28.49
C ALA A 861 -9.28 -21.12 -29.15
N ALA A 862 -8.13 -21.15 -29.80
CA ALA A 862 -7.58 -19.98 -30.49
C ALA A 862 -8.40 -19.58 -31.74
N ALA A 863 -9.14 -20.51 -32.34
CA ALA A 863 -9.96 -20.27 -33.53
C ALA A 863 -11.37 -19.72 -33.25
N SER A 864 -11.80 -19.67 -32.00
CA SER A 864 -13.18 -19.33 -31.63
C SER A 864 -13.24 -18.00 -30.85
N PRO A 865 -13.46 -16.85 -31.52
CA PRO A 865 -13.65 -15.58 -30.83
C PRO A 865 -14.97 -15.58 -30.04
N VAL A 866 -14.94 -14.99 -28.88
CA VAL A 866 -16.14 -14.74 -28.02
C VAL A 866 -16.58 -13.30 -28.26
N THR A 867 -17.89 -13.13 -28.55
CA THR A 867 -18.53 -11.82 -28.62
C THR A 867 -19.47 -11.67 -27.42
N GLU A 868 -19.30 -10.59 -26.67
CA GLU A 868 -20.11 -10.30 -25.47
C GLU A 868 -20.53 -8.83 -25.45
N ARG A 869 -21.66 -8.52 -24.80
CA ARG A 869 -22.06 -7.14 -24.51
C ARG A 869 -21.58 -6.74 -23.15
N VAL A 870 -21.04 -5.51 -23.07
CA VAL A 870 -20.59 -4.91 -21.81
C VAL A 870 -21.16 -3.48 -21.74
N HIS A 871 -21.74 -3.13 -20.60
CA HIS A 871 -22.24 -1.80 -20.34
C HIS A 871 -21.36 -1.11 -19.31
N LEU A 872 -20.89 0.08 -19.62
CA LEU A 872 -19.99 0.85 -18.76
C LEU A 872 -20.58 2.24 -18.49
N ALA A 873 -20.75 2.58 -17.23
CA ALA A 873 -20.86 4.00 -16.85
C ALA A 873 -19.47 4.61 -16.81
N THR A 874 -19.22 5.64 -17.62
CA THR A 874 -17.91 6.26 -17.79
C THR A 874 -18.01 7.80 -17.68
N GLY A 875 -16.86 8.48 -17.69
CA GLY A 875 -16.77 9.92 -17.49
C GLY A 875 -16.77 10.32 -16.01
N LEU A 876 -17.51 11.39 -15.65
CA LEU A 876 -17.58 11.90 -14.29
C LEU A 876 -18.55 11.06 -13.43
N LEU A 877 -18.05 10.17 -12.60
CA LEU A 877 -18.85 9.18 -11.89
C LEU A 877 -19.21 9.56 -10.44
N LEU A 878 -18.38 10.35 -9.75
CA LEU A 878 -18.62 10.72 -8.34
C LEU A 878 -19.95 11.45 -8.17
N SER A 879 -20.32 12.31 -9.11
CA SER A 879 -21.55 13.11 -9.07
C SER A 879 -22.84 12.27 -9.16
N VAL A 880 -22.75 11.07 -9.71
CA VAL A 880 -23.87 10.14 -9.88
C VAL A 880 -23.72 8.85 -9.07
N TRP A 881 -22.68 8.76 -8.24
CA TRP A 881 -22.28 7.54 -7.54
C TRP A 881 -23.42 6.77 -6.88
N LYS A 882 -24.22 7.47 -6.07
CA LYS A 882 -25.38 6.88 -5.36
C LYS A 882 -26.60 6.61 -6.23
N ARG A 883 -26.64 7.16 -7.43
CA ARG A 883 -27.75 6.97 -8.38
C ARG A 883 -27.52 5.77 -9.30
N LEU A 884 -26.28 5.26 -9.36
CA LEU A 884 -25.95 4.06 -10.10
C LEU A 884 -26.28 2.83 -9.24
N PRO A 885 -27.08 1.88 -9.75
CA PRO A 885 -27.45 0.66 -9.02
C PRO A 885 -26.26 -0.30 -8.82
N GLY A 886 -26.41 -1.22 -7.88
CA GLY A 886 -25.45 -2.30 -7.59
C GLY A 886 -24.60 -2.04 -6.34
N ASP A 887 -24.56 -3.04 -5.45
CA ASP A 887 -23.81 -2.99 -4.18
C ASP A 887 -22.29 -3.20 -4.38
N HIS A 888 -21.89 -3.76 -5.53
CA HIS A 888 -20.50 -4.02 -5.85
C HIS A 888 -19.99 -3.08 -6.95
N VAL A 889 -18.97 -2.30 -6.62
CA VAL A 889 -18.34 -1.38 -7.58
C VAL A 889 -17.26 -2.14 -8.36
N ARG A 890 -17.63 -2.74 -9.48
CA ARG A 890 -16.66 -3.32 -10.40
C ARG A 890 -16.27 -2.26 -11.44
N VAL A 891 -15.01 -1.87 -11.45
CA VAL A 891 -14.46 -0.95 -12.45
C VAL A 891 -13.65 -1.76 -13.44
N THR A 892 -14.09 -1.73 -14.70
CA THR A 892 -13.48 -2.50 -15.77
C THR A 892 -12.84 -1.55 -16.79
N ARG A 893 -11.65 -1.90 -17.22
CA ARG A 893 -10.97 -1.29 -18.35
C ARG A 893 -10.95 -2.27 -19.51
N LEU A 894 -11.55 -1.89 -20.60
CA LEU A 894 -11.39 -2.58 -21.87
C LEU A 894 -10.24 -1.94 -22.66
N ALA A 895 -9.25 -2.74 -23.03
CA ALA A 895 -8.11 -2.28 -23.84
C ALA A 895 -8.02 -3.15 -25.10
N ALA A 896 -8.23 -2.54 -26.26
CA ALA A 896 -8.16 -3.22 -27.55
C ALA A 896 -6.72 -3.23 -28.10
N GLU A 897 -6.46 -4.12 -29.06
CA GLU A 897 -5.12 -4.29 -29.66
C GLU A 897 -4.68 -3.08 -30.50
N ASP A 898 -5.63 -2.29 -30.99
CA ASP A 898 -5.36 -1.03 -31.71
C ASP A 898 -4.93 0.13 -30.78
N GLY A 899 -4.84 -0.12 -29.46
CA GLY A 899 -4.49 0.88 -28.46
C GLY A 899 -5.69 1.68 -27.93
N SER A 900 -6.90 1.49 -28.47
CA SER A 900 -8.11 2.09 -27.90
C SER A 900 -8.43 1.49 -26.54
N SER A 901 -8.92 2.32 -25.61
CA SER A 901 -9.31 1.83 -24.29
C SER A 901 -10.43 2.68 -23.70
N ILE A 902 -11.33 2.01 -22.99
CA ILE A 902 -12.42 2.62 -22.24
C ILE A 902 -12.43 2.10 -20.82
N ILE A 903 -12.67 2.98 -19.85
CA ILE A 903 -12.76 2.63 -18.44
C ILE A 903 -14.08 3.12 -17.91
N GLY A 904 -14.75 2.28 -17.13
CA GLY A 904 -16.01 2.66 -16.50
C GLY A 904 -16.40 1.67 -15.39
N ARG A 905 -17.41 2.06 -14.62
CA ARG A 905 -18.10 1.16 -13.72
C ARG A 905 -18.98 0.24 -14.55
N GLU A 906 -18.80 -1.05 -14.38
CA GLU A 906 -19.63 -2.05 -15.06
C GLU A 906 -21.07 -1.97 -14.57
N VAL A 907 -21.99 -1.99 -15.53
CA VAL A 907 -23.43 -2.01 -15.29
C VAL A 907 -23.96 -3.33 -15.82
N LEU A 908 -24.64 -4.05 -14.97
CA LEU A 908 -25.25 -5.33 -15.35
C LEU A 908 -26.52 -5.08 -16.18
N ASP A 909 -26.83 -6.01 -17.09
CA ASP A 909 -28.07 -5.94 -17.90
C ASP A 909 -29.32 -5.76 -17.03
N ILE A 910 -29.32 -6.35 -15.82
CA ILE A 910 -30.43 -6.24 -14.85
C ILE A 910 -30.63 -4.81 -14.35
N ASP A 911 -29.59 -4.01 -14.32
CA ASP A 911 -29.61 -2.65 -13.78
C ASP A 911 -29.92 -1.59 -14.85
N LEU A 912 -29.86 -1.94 -16.13
CA LEU A 912 -30.09 -1.00 -17.23
C LEU A 912 -31.47 -0.33 -17.17
N ALA A 913 -32.52 -1.10 -16.87
CA ALA A 913 -33.86 -0.56 -16.75
C ALA A 913 -33.98 0.51 -15.66
N LYS A 914 -33.34 0.25 -14.50
CA LYS A 914 -33.32 1.18 -13.37
C LYS A 914 -32.52 2.46 -13.67
N ILE A 915 -31.40 2.32 -14.40
CA ILE A 915 -30.63 3.49 -14.87
C ILE A 915 -31.45 4.30 -15.86
N THR A 916 -32.10 3.64 -16.84
CA THR A 916 -32.94 4.27 -17.84
C THR A 916 -34.05 5.10 -17.17
N GLU A 917 -34.72 4.56 -16.17
CA GLU A 917 -35.73 5.26 -15.38
C GLU A 917 -35.13 6.41 -14.57
N THR A 918 -34.02 6.15 -13.84
CA THR A 918 -33.39 7.12 -12.93
C THR A 918 -32.87 8.38 -13.66
N PHE A 919 -32.39 8.21 -14.89
CA PHE A 919 -31.80 9.29 -15.68
C PHE A 919 -32.68 9.74 -16.86
N GLY A 920 -33.88 9.18 -17.03
CA GLY A 920 -34.83 9.58 -18.06
C GLY A 920 -34.38 9.28 -19.49
N LEU A 921 -33.59 8.21 -19.67
CA LEU A 921 -33.11 7.82 -21.00
C LEU A 921 -34.23 7.23 -21.87
N LYS A 922 -34.22 7.49 -23.15
CA LYS A 922 -35.15 6.89 -24.11
C LYS A 922 -34.69 5.47 -24.44
N GLY A 923 -35.27 4.50 -23.71
CA GLY A 923 -35.29 3.06 -24.02
C GLY A 923 -33.99 2.41 -24.53
N VAL A 924 -33.11 1.99 -23.61
CA VAL A 924 -32.18 0.88 -23.91
C VAL A 924 -32.97 -0.41 -23.74
N SER A 925 -33.44 -0.99 -24.84
CA SER A 925 -34.13 -2.27 -24.81
C SER A 925 -33.11 -3.37 -24.56
N GLY A 926 -33.22 -4.07 -23.43
CA GLY A 926 -32.53 -5.35 -23.21
C GLY A 926 -32.92 -6.39 -24.30
N PRO A 927 -32.18 -7.49 -24.39
CA PRO A 927 -32.51 -8.55 -25.35
C PRO A 927 -33.97 -9.01 -25.18
N ALA A 928 -34.66 -9.20 -26.30
CA ALA A 928 -36.07 -9.65 -26.27
C ALA A 928 -36.18 -10.97 -25.46
N PRO A 929 -37.20 -11.15 -24.60
CA PRO A 929 -37.37 -12.38 -23.81
C PRO A 929 -37.26 -13.66 -24.63
N ALA A 930 -37.66 -13.63 -25.90
CA ALA A 930 -37.55 -14.77 -26.82
C ALA A 930 -36.09 -15.17 -27.14
N GLU A 931 -35.14 -14.25 -27.05
CA GLU A 931 -33.74 -14.50 -27.36
C GLU A 931 -32.89 -14.86 -26.14
N LEU A 932 -33.39 -14.57 -24.94
CA LEU A 932 -32.65 -14.81 -23.68
C LEU A 932 -32.21 -16.26 -23.52
N GLY A 933 -33.03 -17.22 -23.89
CA GLY A 933 -32.71 -18.66 -23.81
C GLY A 933 -31.49 -19.02 -24.65
N LYS A 934 -31.38 -18.51 -25.86
CA LYS A 934 -30.22 -18.71 -26.76
C LYS A 934 -28.97 -18.02 -26.22
N LEU A 935 -29.12 -16.79 -25.73
CA LEU A 935 -28.04 -16.00 -25.17
C LEU A 935 -27.41 -16.69 -23.94
N VAL A 936 -28.23 -17.16 -23.01
CA VAL A 936 -27.78 -17.85 -21.79
C VAL A 936 -27.13 -19.20 -22.11
N LEU A 937 -27.60 -19.93 -23.08
CA LEU A 937 -26.95 -21.18 -23.52
C LEU A 937 -25.60 -20.94 -24.18
N ALA A 938 -25.48 -19.89 -24.98
CA ALA A 938 -24.24 -19.55 -25.68
C ALA A 938 -23.19 -18.94 -24.73
N SER A 939 -23.57 -17.94 -23.95
CA SER A 939 -22.63 -17.20 -23.06
C SER A 939 -22.34 -17.94 -21.74
N GLY A 940 -23.31 -18.72 -21.25
CA GLY A 940 -23.26 -19.30 -19.91
C GLY A 940 -23.53 -18.30 -18.79
N THR A 941 -23.72 -17.03 -19.13
CA THR A 941 -23.97 -15.94 -18.15
C THR A 941 -25.47 -15.93 -17.79
N PRO A 942 -25.83 -15.94 -16.49
CA PRO A 942 -27.21 -15.78 -16.06
C PRO A 942 -27.78 -14.45 -16.56
N GLN A 943 -29.06 -14.47 -17.00
CA GLN A 943 -29.77 -13.29 -17.47
C GLN A 943 -31.07 -13.07 -16.70
N PRO A 944 -31.42 -11.83 -16.37
CA PRO A 944 -32.71 -11.53 -15.76
C PRO A 944 -33.84 -11.67 -16.79
N LEU A 945 -34.97 -12.15 -16.34
CA LEU A 945 -36.22 -12.11 -17.09
C LEU A 945 -37.15 -11.12 -16.39
N ALA A 946 -37.44 -10.01 -17.09
CA ALA A 946 -38.44 -9.06 -16.62
C ALA A 946 -39.78 -9.78 -16.48
N SER A 947 -40.29 -9.97 -15.27
CA SER A 947 -41.54 -10.65 -14.93
C SER A 947 -42.03 -10.14 -13.57
N HIS A 948 -43.20 -10.59 -13.17
CA HIS A 948 -43.78 -10.23 -11.87
C HIS A 948 -42.94 -10.71 -10.68
N ASP A 949 -42.19 -11.81 -10.86
CA ASP A 949 -41.17 -12.29 -9.93
C ASP A 949 -39.79 -11.85 -10.46
N ALA A 950 -38.83 -11.58 -9.59
CA ALA A 950 -37.45 -11.24 -9.98
C ALA A 950 -36.71 -12.51 -10.48
N LEU A 951 -37.11 -13.02 -11.64
CA LEU A 951 -36.56 -14.24 -12.22
C LEU A 951 -35.19 -14.05 -12.84
N THR A 952 -34.36 -15.04 -12.69
CA THR A 952 -33.09 -15.16 -13.39
C THR A 952 -33.01 -16.47 -14.15
N ILE A 953 -32.67 -16.41 -15.44
CA ILE A 953 -32.44 -17.58 -16.27
C ILE A 953 -30.94 -17.89 -16.22
N LYS A 954 -30.61 -19.13 -15.90
CA LYS A 954 -29.22 -19.60 -15.94
C LYS A 954 -29.07 -20.92 -16.67
N ARG A 955 -27.89 -21.16 -17.21
CA ARG A 955 -27.53 -22.45 -17.78
C ARG A 955 -27.13 -23.41 -16.66
N SER A 956 -27.79 -24.54 -16.59
CA SER A 956 -27.50 -25.64 -15.66
C SER A 956 -27.16 -26.90 -16.42
N LEU A 957 -26.21 -27.68 -15.91
CA LEU A 957 -25.87 -29.00 -16.45
C LEU A 957 -26.54 -30.06 -15.57
N VAL A 958 -27.52 -30.76 -16.11
CA VAL A 958 -28.23 -31.82 -15.40
C VAL A 958 -28.14 -33.10 -16.19
N GLY A 959 -27.65 -34.17 -15.59
CA GLY A 959 -27.45 -35.44 -16.29
C GLY A 959 -26.52 -35.34 -17.54
N GLY A 960 -25.73 -34.28 -17.68
CA GLY A 960 -24.91 -34.02 -18.86
C GLY A 960 -25.58 -33.23 -19.97
N GLU A 961 -26.81 -32.86 -19.83
CA GLU A 961 -27.55 -32.00 -20.76
C GLU A 961 -27.52 -30.54 -20.25
N GLN A 962 -27.33 -29.60 -21.17
CA GLN A 962 -27.51 -28.19 -20.86
C GLN A 962 -29.00 -27.88 -20.79
N ARG A 963 -29.40 -27.27 -19.68
CA ARG A 963 -30.78 -26.86 -19.44
C ARG A 963 -30.83 -25.40 -19.03
N LEU A 964 -31.99 -24.77 -19.27
CA LEU A 964 -32.33 -23.44 -18.80
C LEU A 964 -33.08 -23.55 -17.47
N GLU A 965 -32.43 -23.08 -16.40
CA GLU A 965 -33.04 -23.07 -15.06
C GLU A 965 -33.52 -21.66 -14.72
N LEU A 966 -34.72 -21.56 -14.18
CA LEU A 966 -35.30 -20.34 -13.61
C LEU A 966 -35.08 -20.35 -12.10
N THR A 967 -34.54 -19.25 -11.59
CA THR A 967 -34.34 -19.02 -10.15
C THR A 967 -35.00 -17.69 -9.77
N GLY A 968 -35.28 -17.49 -8.46
CA GLY A 968 -35.94 -16.27 -7.97
C GLY A 968 -37.49 -16.35 -8.02
N TYR A 969 -38.04 -17.45 -8.38
CA TYR A 969 -39.52 -17.65 -8.38
C TYR A 969 -40.07 -17.83 -6.95
N ALA A 970 -41.31 -17.35 -6.74
CA ALA A 970 -42.02 -17.57 -5.51
C ALA A 970 -42.58 -19.02 -5.51
N PRO A 971 -42.35 -19.84 -4.44
CA PRO A 971 -42.76 -21.24 -4.38
C PRO A 971 -44.28 -21.43 -4.61
N GLU A 972 -45.10 -20.47 -4.18
CA GLU A 972 -46.55 -20.48 -4.29
C GLU A 972 -47.02 -20.36 -5.74
N ARG A 973 -46.16 -19.88 -6.64
CA ARG A 973 -46.48 -19.73 -8.07
C ARG A 973 -45.94 -20.85 -8.95
N LEU A 974 -45.46 -21.92 -8.35
CA LEU A 974 -44.87 -23.04 -9.08
C LEU A 974 -45.85 -23.65 -10.10
N ASP A 975 -47.13 -23.84 -9.69
CA ASP A 975 -48.18 -24.35 -10.54
C ASP A 975 -48.43 -23.42 -11.76
N TRP A 976 -48.37 -22.11 -11.56
CA TRP A 976 -48.53 -21.16 -12.65
C TRP A 976 -47.40 -21.31 -13.69
N TYR A 977 -46.15 -21.51 -13.27
CA TYR A 977 -45.04 -21.74 -14.20
C TYR A 977 -45.22 -23.06 -14.97
N GLN A 978 -45.77 -24.06 -14.34
CA GLN A 978 -46.08 -25.35 -15.00
C GLN A 978 -47.17 -25.17 -16.05
N THR A 979 -48.16 -24.30 -15.83
CA THR A 979 -49.18 -23.98 -16.88
C THR A 979 -48.55 -23.30 -18.09
N LYS A 980 -47.39 -22.65 -17.92
CA LYS A 980 -46.59 -22.04 -18.98
C LYS A 980 -45.59 -23.03 -19.62
N ALA A 981 -45.76 -24.32 -19.40
CA ALA A 981 -44.94 -25.41 -19.91
C ALA A 981 -43.51 -25.44 -19.36
N CYS A 982 -43.24 -24.82 -18.22
CA CYS A 982 -42.07 -25.10 -17.40
C CYS A 982 -42.23 -26.43 -16.67
N PHE A 983 -41.14 -27.06 -16.28
CA PHE A 983 -41.17 -28.31 -15.54
C PHE A 983 -40.20 -28.25 -14.35
N THR A 984 -40.51 -29.07 -13.35
CA THR A 984 -39.70 -29.16 -12.12
C THR A 984 -39.01 -30.49 -12.03
N GLU A 985 -37.80 -30.49 -11.50
CA GLU A 985 -37.08 -31.70 -11.07
C GLU A 985 -36.55 -31.53 -9.67
N ILE A 986 -36.54 -32.62 -8.89
CA ILE A 986 -35.92 -32.65 -7.57
C ILE A 986 -34.48 -33.12 -7.74
N LEU A 987 -33.52 -32.18 -7.56
CA LEU A 987 -32.10 -32.44 -7.67
C LEU A 987 -31.43 -32.13 -6.33
N ARG A 988 -30.74 -33.09 -5.75
CA ARG A 988 -30.10 -32.97 -4.43
C ARG A 988 -31.03 -32.40 -3.36
N TYR A 989 -32.24 -32.97 -3.23
CA TYR A 989 -33.30 -32.58 -2.28
C TYR A 989 -33.84 -31.14 -2.45
N ARG A 990 -33.59 -30.50 -3.60
CA ARG A 990 -34.15 -29.19 -3.93
C ARG A 990 -34.99 -29.26 -5.19
N THR A 991 -36.18 -28.69 -5.15
CA THR A 991 -37.01 -28.50 -6.34
C THR A 991 -36.42 -27.39 -7.20
N ARG A 992 -36.12 -27.70 -8.45
CA ARG A 992 -35.57 -26.73 -9.42
C ARG A 992 -36.54 -26.62 -10.59
N LEU A 993 -36.70 -25.38 -11.10
CA LEU A 993 -37.63 -25.08 -12.18
C LEU A 993 -36.86 -24.89 -13.48
N PHE A 994 -37.30 -25.54 -14.55
CA PHE A 994 -36.61 -25.51 -15.83
C PHE A 994 -37.57 -25.11 -16.96
N VAL A 995 -36.95 -24.43 -17.98
CA VAL A 995 -37.61 -24.14 -19.25
C VAL A 995 -37.08 -25.10 -20.32
N PRO A 996 -37.95 -25.84 -21.05
CA PRO A 996 -37.47 -26.63 -22.18
C PRO A 996 -36.75 -25.80 -23.21
N VAL A 997 -35.50 -26.18 -23.53
CA VAL A 997 -34.61 -25.44 -24.45
C VAL A 997 -35.27 -25.23 -25.83
N SER A 998 -35.94 -26.25 -26.35
CA SER A 998 -36.62 -26.21 -27.66
C SER A 998 -37.81 -25.25 -27.74
N LYS A 999 -38.39 -24.91 -26.60
CA LYS A 999 -39.58 -24.04 -26.48
C LYS A 999 -39.29 -22.72 -25.75
N ALA A 1000 -38.00 -22.46 -25.42
CA ALA A 1000 -37.61 -21.28 -24.64
C ALA A 1000 -38.06 -19.96 -25.29
N SER A 1001 -37.96 -19.84 -26.61
CA SER A 1001 -38.37 -18.65 -27.37
C SER A 1001 -39.86 -18.31 -27.30
N SER A 1002 -40.72 -19.28 -26.98
CA SER A 1002 -42.17 -19.07 -26.79
C SER A 1002 -42.56 -18.96 -25.31
N ILE A 1003 -41.89 -19.71 -24.42
CA ILE A 1003 -42.19 -19.74 -22.99
C ILE A 1003 -41.70 -18.46 -22.29
N LEU A 1004 -40.50 -18.03 -22.56
CA LEU A 1004 -39.95 -16.88 -21.87
C LEU A 1004 -40.73 -15.56 -22.07
N PRO A 1005 -41.22 -15.25 -23.28
CA PRO A 1005 -42.13 -14.12 -23.44
C PRO A 1005 -43.46 -14.30 -22.69
N ALA A 1006 -43.97 -15.51 -22.63
CA ALA A 1006 -45.23 -15.81 -21.92
C ALA A 1006 -45.12 -15.78 -20.38
N ILE A 1007 -43.88 -15.82 -19.87
CA ILE A 1007 -43.56 -15.62 -18.46
C ILE A 1007 -43.28 -14.13 -18.19
N ALA A 1008 -42.69 -13.44 -19.13
CA ALA A 1008 -42.35 -12.01 -19.03
C ALA A 1008 -43.58 -11.10 -19.16
N ALA A 1009 -44.63 -11.55 -19.86
CA ALA A 1009 -45.92 -10.86 -19.98
C ALA A 1009 -46.75 -11.05 -18.73
#